data_a65a7dd6e9e32bee6e31b7fc7f8abc8d
#
_entry.id   a65a7dd6e9e32bee6e31b7fc7f8abc8d
#
_cell.length_a   1.000
_cell.length_b   1.000
_cell.length_c   1.000
_cell.angle_alpha   90.00
_cell.angle_beta   90.00
_cell.angle_gamma   90.00
#
_symmetry.space_group_name_H-M   'P 1'
#
loop_
_entity.id
_entity.type
_entity.pdbx_description
1 polymer ?
#
loop_
_entity_poly.entity_id
_entity_poly.type
_entity_poly.pdbx_seq_one_letter_code
_entity_poly.pdbx_strand_id
1 'polypeptide(L)'
;MLLLAASAAGYAQKPRPEKLDRGLVVARGNADGSYFASWRLLATDSPSISFTLLRDGKPVKENITGATSTAVEGKPTSRWQIVSLRDGTAIDTTKAVLPWQQPYLRYHLQKPSAGKDYDYTPNDCSTGDVDGDGQYEIIVKWEPTNAHDNSQDGMTGPVFLDCYKLDMTVPANDPKRLWRIDLGPNIRAGAHYTQFLVYDFDGDGRSELMCKTAPGSRDGRGNYVNQASDSKDIRLADNGRDWRNSRGRVNGGQEYLTVFDGEDGHAINTIYYMPNRNTGYGRDAPGTFQWEPKSRSGDNGDNGNRGERYLAAVAYLNGFDKAPCAIFTRGYYTQAFAWAVTFDGKRLHTNWFHESRDKEQYSVTDSLGRKNTYNAPAPTSGSGSGTLFANGNHNLSIADVDGDGRDEMLWGAAALDDNGKILYSTGYGHGDAMHVADLIPENAGLEVFDVHEKKKEYAWDIHDAATGRIILKGGPEGIDNGRGLAAQIDSTTGAFYFWSAGDSDIRSAADGKVVSGIRLPINFRIYWDGDAQDELLDGVNIRKWNAGGSKLLGIFGDVDNERKRTLTARNGATGSPMAKGLRSFQRPSLSFNGYGNPASNNWTKNTPCLQADLFGDWREEVVYRDRDDNSTIYIYTTEIPTAYRYPTLMHDHVYRMGIVWQNVAYNQPPHLGVNLPKEIKSSRSANY
;
A
#
# COMPACT_ATOMS: atom_id res chain seq x y z
N MET A 1 -53.47 8.82 -13.88
CA MET A 1 -52.71 9.23 -12.69
C MET A 1 -51.55 8.23 -12.56
N LEU A 2 -50.44 8.50 -13.27
CA LEU A 2 -49.23 7.69 -13.19
C LEU A 2 -48.43 8.22 -12.00
N LEU A 3 -48.22 7.39 -11.00
CA LEU A 3 -47.20 7.64 -9.96
C LEU A 3 -45.81 7.39 -10.58
N LEU A 4 -45.06 8.45 -10.78
CA LEU A 4 -43.62 8.35 -10.94
C LEU A 4 -43.01 8.00 -9.55
N ALA A 5 -42.57 6.78 -9.40
CA ALA A 5 -41.66 6.41 -8.33
C ALA A 5 -40.28 7.03 -8.67
N ALA A 6 -39.94 8.15 -8.05
CA ALA A 6 -38.58 8.64 -8.03
C ALA A 6 -37.79 7.65 -7.17
N SER A 7 -36.92 6.87 -7.80
CA SER A 7 -35.86 6.13 -7.10
C SER A 7 -34.94 7.18 -6.50
N ALA A 8 -35.04 7.39 -5.19
CA ALA A 8 -33.95 8.04 -4.44
C ALA A 8 -32.75 7.09 -4.57
N ALA A 9 -31.78 7.44 -5.40
CA ALA A 9 -30.46 6.88 -5.31
C ALA A 9 -29.96 7.25 -3.91
N GLY A 10 -30.03 6.29 -3.00
CA GLY A 10 -29.38 6.43 -1.70
C GLY A 10 -27.90 6.59 -1.98
N TYR A 11 -27.32 7.71 -1.59
CA TYR A 11 -25.88 7.83 -1.53
C TYR A 11 -25.40 6.75 -0.58
N ALA A 12 -24.61 5.79 -1.07
CA ALA A 12 -23.98 4.79 -0.25
C ALA A 12 -23.22 5.51 0.88
N GLN A 13 -23.41 5.05 2.10
CA GLN A 13 -22.77 5.64 3.27
C GLN A 13 -21.27 5.40 3.13
N LYS A 14 -20.46 6.45 3.13
CA LYS A 14 -18.99 6.30 3.12
C LYS A 14 -18.48 5.97 4.52
N PRO A 15 -17.34 5.26 4.65
CA PRO A 15 -16.69 5.05 5.93
C PRO A 15 -16.43 6.40 6.61
N ARG A 16 -16.42 6.40 7.94
CA ARG A 16 -16.03 7.62 8.68
C ARG A 16 -14.55 7.85 8.45
N PRO A 17 -14.14 9.07 8.02
CA PRO A 17 -12.73 9.39 7.90
C PRO A 17 -12.01 9.27 9.24
N GLU A 18 -10.75 8.86 9.22
CA GLU A 18 -9.88 8.86 10.41
C GLU A 18 -9.82 10.26 11.03
N LYS A 19 -9.72 10.32 12.35
CA LYS A 19 -9.64 11.58 13.08
C LYS A 19 -8.21 12.10 13.08
N LEU A 20 -7.83 12.79 12.03
CA LEU A 20 -6.49 13.32 11.86
C LEU A 20 -6.37 14.76 12.38
N ASP A 21 -5.16 15.13 12.82
CA ASP A 21 -4.77 16.52 13.05
C ASP A 21 -4.46 17.25 11.72
N ARG A 22 -3.99 18.50 11.78
CA ARG A 22 -3.64 19.26 10.57
C ARG A 22 -2.35 18.84 9.88
N GLY A 23 -1.57 17.92 10.43
CA GLY A 23 -0.32 17.43 9.84
C GLY A 23 0.62 18.56 9.42
N LEU A 24 0.70 19.66 10.19
CA LEU A 24 1.52 20.81 9.84
C LEU A 24 2.99 20.43 9.74
N VAL A 25 3.57 20.66 8.58
CA VAL A 25 5.00 20.53 8.30
C VAL A 25 5.54 21.85 7.78
N VAL A 26 6.77 22.18 8.19
CA VAL A 26 7.52 23.33 7.68
C VAL A 26 8.89 22.84 7.25
N ALA A 27 9.10 22.64 5.97
CA ALA A 27 10.36 22.16 5.41
C ALA A 27 11.27 23.34 5.03
N ARG A 28 12.59 23.15 5.10
CA ARG A 28 13.55 24.17 4.69
C ARG A 28 13.52 24.35 3.17
N GLY A 29 13.30 25.58 2.73
CA GLY A 29 13.30 25.95 1.31
C GLY A 29 14.72 26.02 0.70
N ASN A 30 14.78 26.29 -0.60
CA ASN A 30 16.02 26.31 -1.38
C ASN A 30 16.91 27.53 -1.08
N ALA A 31 16.35 28.65 -0.65
CA ALA A 31 17.08 29.87 -0.29
C ALA A 31 17.27 29.97 1.22
N ASP A 32 18.33 30.68 1.65
CA ASP A 32 18.57 30.92 3.07
C ASP A 32 17.40 31.68 3.71
N GLY A 33 16.94 31.18 4.85
CA GLY A 33 15.80 31.73 5.58
C GLY A 33 14.43 31.44 4.94
N SER A 34 14.38 30.76 3.80
CA SER A 34 13.13 30.33 3.20
C SER A 34 12.68 28.99 3.76
N TYR A 35 11.36 28.83 3.88
CA TYR A 35 10.70 27.61 4.30
C TYR A 35 9.42 27.42 3.48
N PHE A 36 8.93 26.20 3.44
CA PHE A 36 7.65 25.85 2.85
C PHE A 36 6.78 25.18 3.92
N ALA A 37 5.65 25.82 4.24
CA ALA A 37 4.67 25.31 5.19
C ALA A 37 3.53 24.65 4.45
N SER A 38 3.11 23.46 4.87
CA SER A 38 1.95 22.76 4.35
C SER A 38 1.17 22.06 5.46
N TRP A 39 -0.14 21.92 5.29
CA TRP A 39 -1.04 21.32 6.28
C TRP A 39 -2.26 20.68 5.62
N ARG A 40 -2.91 19.75 6.31
CA ARG A 40 -4.09 19.05 5.81
C ARG A 40 -5.33 19.92 5.73
N LEU A 41 -6.06 19.83 4.63
CA LEU A 41 -7.49 20.04 4.60
C LEU A 41 -8.16 18.68 4.92
N LEU A 42 -9.12 18.66 5.83
CA LEU A 42 -9.85 17.47 6.21
C LEU A 42 -11.15 17.36 5.42
N ALA A 43 -11.57 16.16 5.03
CA ALA A 43 -12.87 15.96 4.36
C ALA A 43 -14.07 16.34 5.25
N THR A 44 -13.86 16.45 6.56
CA THR A 44 -14.85 16.91 7.55
C THR A 44 -14.90 18.42 7.72
N ASP A 45 -14.01 19.16 7.05
CA ASP A 45 -13.98 20.61 7.15
C ASP A 45 -15.20 21.26 6.48
N SER A 46 -15.69 22.35 7.08
CA SER A 46 -16.72 23.18 6.45
C SER A 46 -16.19 23.81 5.15
N PRO A 47 -17.02 24.01 4.12
CA PRO A 47 -16.65 24.81 2.95
C PRO A 47 -16.16 26.23 3.29
N SER A 48 -16.58 26.79 4.43
CA SER A 48 -16.14 28.11 4.92
C SER A 48 -14.84 28.08 5.72
N ILE A 49 -14.14 26.93 5.82
CA ILE A 49 -12.89 26.82 6.57
C ILE A 49 -11.81 27.71 5.96
N SER A 50 -11.14 28.49 6.78
CA SER A 50 -9.95 29.26 6.44
C SER A 50 -8.86 29.07 7.47
N PHE A 51 -7.65 29.49 7.15
CA PHE A 51 -6.50 29.22 8.01
C PHE A 51 -5.71 30.53 8.27
N THR A 52 -5.08 30.58 9.45
CA THR A 52 -4.06 31.57 9.78
C THR A 52 -2.79 30.84 10.17
N LEU A 53 -1.68 31.15 9.49
CA LEU A 53 -0.37 30.59 9.82
C LEU A 53 0.32 31.53 10.81
N LEU A 54 0.73 30.98 11.95
CA LEU A 54 1.47 31.65 12.98
C LEU A 54 2.95 31.29 12.94
N ARG A 55 3.84 32.26 13.17
CA ARG A 55 5.25 32.08 13.48
C ARG A 55 5.56 32.73 14.83
N ASP A 56 6.08 31.96 15.77
CA ASP A 56 6.44 32.42 17.12
C ASP A 56 5.23 33.12 17.81
N GLY A 57 4.03 32.53 17.63
CA GLY A 57 2.75 33.04 18.18
C GLY A 57 2.16 34.24 17.47
N LYS A 58 2.75 34.72 16.37
CA LYS A 58 2.26 35.90 15.62
C LYS A 58 1.78 35.51 14.22
N PRO A 59 0.68 36.03 13.73
CA PRO A 59 0.23 35.80 12.36
C PRO A 59 1.28 36.26 11.34
N VAL A 60 1.55 35.42 10.35
CA VAL A 60 2.39 35.74 9.20
C VAL A 60 1.63 35.63 7.87
N LYS A 61 0.55 34.83 7.85
CA LYS A 61 -0.45 34.82 6.78
C LYS A 61 -1.82 34.57 7.37
N GLU A 62 -2.81 35.33 6.95
CA GLU A 62 -4.18 35.25 7.45
C GLU A 62 -5.18 34.99 6.32
N ASN A 63 -6.36 34.51 6.64
CA ASN A 63 -7.47 34.28 5.72
C ASN A 63 -7.09 33.41 4.51
N ILE A 64 -6.33 32.32 4.76
CA ILE A 64 -5.93 31.42 3.70
C ILE A 64 -7.12 30.53 3.35
N THR A 65 -7.70 30.70 2.18
CA THR A 65 -8.83 29.94 1.63
C THR A 65 -8.47 29.12 0.40
N GLY A 66 -7.30 29.35 -0.17
CA GLY A 66 -6.73 28.60 -1.30
C GLY A 66 -6.00 27.33 -0.87
N ALA A 67 -4.92 27.01 -1.58
CA ALA A 67 -4.06 25.86 -1.27
C ALA A 67 -3.60 25.87 0.20
N THR A 68 -3.48 24.67 0.78
CA THR A 68 -3.04 24.48 2.16
C THR A 68 -1.52 24.33 2.26
N SER A 69 -0.82 25.06 1.41
CA SER A 69 0.64 25.17 1.42
C SER A 69 1.10 26.55 0.98
N THR A 70 2.28 26.97 1.47
CA THR A 70 2.78 28.31 1.16
C THR A 70 4.26 28.47 1.51
N ALA A 71 5.00 29.23 0.67
CA ALA A 71 6.34 29.68 0.98
C ALA A 71 6.30 30.75 2.08
N VAL A 72 7.24 30.68 3.02
CA VAL A 72 7.36 31.60 4.16
C VAL A 72 8.83 31.84 4.50
N GLU A 73 9.09 32.91 5.26
CA GLU A 73 10.41 33.23 5.83
C GLU A 73 10.43 32.86 7.32
N GLY A 74 11.57 32.37 7.81
CA GLY A 74 11.71 31.99 9.20
C GLY A 74 13.16 31.76 9.63
N LYS A 75 13.30 31.17 10.81
CA LYS A 75 14.59 30.73 11.39
C LYS A 75 14.50 29.26 11.77
N PRO A 76 15.64 28.57 11.89
CA PRO A 76 15.66 27.16 12.32
C PRO A 76 14.99 26.89 13.70
N THR A 77 14.86 27.95 14.51
CA THR A 77 14.26 27.89 15.84
C THR A 77 12.83 28.42 15.91
N SER A 78 12.29 28.93 14.80
CA SER A 78 10.91 29.43 14.75
C SER A 78 9.91 28.32 15.04
N ARG A 79 8.86 28.65 15.78
CA ARG A 79 7.76 27.75 16.09
C ARG A 79 6.56 28.10 15.25
N TRP A 80 5.99 27.11 14.58
CA TRP A 80 4.92 27.29 13.61
C TRP A 80 3.63 26.62 14.07
N GLN A 81 2.50 27.25 13.82
CA GLN A 81 1.17 26.73 14.13
C GLN A 81 0.18 27.12 13.05
N ILE A 82 -0.85 26.30 12.85
CA ILE A 82 -2.03 26.64 12.05
C ILE A 82 -3.21 26.84 12.99
N VAL A 83 -3.89 27.99 12.81
CA VAL A 83 -5.22 28.26 13.39
C VAL A 83 -6.24 27.96 12.32
N SER A 84 -7.19 27.08 12.61
CA SER A 84 -8.36 26.79 11.78
C SER A 84 -9.51 27.71 12.17
N LEU A 85 -10.12 28.38 11.19
CA LEU A 85 -11.24 29.30 11.42
C LEU A 85 -12.47 28.84 10.62
N ARG A 86 -13.62 28.78 11.27
CA ARG A 86 -14.92 28.58 10.62
C ARG A 86 -15.69 29.90 10.70
N ASP A 87 -16.08 30.42 9.54
CA ASP A 87 -16.78 31.74 9.43
C ASP A 87 -16.04 32.85 10.18
N GLY A 88 -14.69 32.86 10.10
CA GLY A 88 -13.82 33.82 10.77
C GLY A 88 -13.60 33.60 12.27
N THR A 89 -14.22 32.59 12.87
CA THR A 89 -14.05 32.22 14.28
C THR A 89 -13.06 31.08 14.41
N ALA A 90 -12.03 31.24 15.25
CA ALA A 90 -11.05 30.18 15.51
C ALA A 90 -11.72 28.99 16.20
N ILE A 91 -11.52 27.78 15.65
CA ILE A 91 -12.09 26.54 16.16
C ILE A 91 -11.02 25.55 16.63
N ASP A 92 -9.78 25.69 16.15
CA ASP A 92 -8.67 24.83 16.51
C ASP A 92 -7.32 25.54 16.27
N THR A 93 -6.29 25.13 17.01
CA THR A 93 -4.90 25.56 16.82
C THR A 93 -3.96 24.37 17.04
N THR A 94 -3.10 24.09 16.08
CA THR A 94 -2.16 22.98 16.17
C THR A 94 -1.13 23.14 17.30
N LYS A 95 -0.54 22.04 17.76
CA LYS A 95 0.71 22.10 18.50
C LYS A 95 1.75 22.90 17.70
N ALA A 96 2.70 23.54 18.38
CA ALA A 96 3.75 24.31 17.73
C ALA A 96 4.84 23.37 17.22
N VAL A 97 5.06 23.33 15.90
CA VAL A 97 6.09 22.50 15.26
C VAL A 97 7.38 23.27 15.01
N LEU A 98 8.50 22.55 14.95
CA LEU A 98 9.79 23.06 14.52
C LEU A 98 9.99 22.83 13.02
N PRO A 99 10.65 23.74 12.30
CA PRO A 99 10.96 23.53 10.90
C PRO A 99 12.02 22.46 10.72
N TRP A 100 11.91 21.66 9.68
CA TRP A 100 12.96 20.75 9.26
C TRP A 100 14.21 21.53 8.86
N GLN A 101 15.37 21.00 9.21
CA GLN A 101 16.65 21.61 8.89
C GLN A 101 17.12 21.33 7.45
N GLN A 102 16.41 20.44 6.77
CA GLN A 102 16.62 20.07 5.38
C GLN A 102 15.25 20.12 4.64
N PRO A 103 15.23 20.14 3.33
CA PRO A 103 13.98 20.04 2.56
C PRO A 103 13.40 18.61 2.53
N TYR A 104 13.80 17.79 3.48
CA TYR A 104 13.32 16.43 3.71
C TYR A 104 13.56 16.06 5.18
N LEU A 105 12.81 15.10 5.70
CA LEU A 105 13.06 14.54 7.01
C LEU A 105 14.09 13.40 6.88
N ARG A 106 15.24 13.54 7.54
CA ARG A 106 16.18 12.44 7.75
C ARG A 106 15.90 11.85 9.12
N TYR A 107 15.50 10.57 9.17
CA TYR A 107 15.09 9.92 10.39
C TYR A 107 16.00 8.73 10.68
N HIS A 108 16.68 8.77 11.83
CA HIS A 108 17.59 7.70 12.24
C HIS A 108 16.83 6.64 13.03
N LEU A 109 16.91 5.39 12.60
CA LEU A 109 16.21 4.25 13.18
C LEU A 109 17.12 3.46 14.13
N GLN A 110 16.53 2.77 15.10
CA GLN A 110 17.23 1.87 16.00
C GLN A 110 17.37 0.47 15.36
N LYS A 111 18.34 0.30 14.46
CA LYS A 111 18.56 -0.95 13.73
C LYS A 111 18.68 -2.16 14.66
N PRO A 112 18.07 -3.34 14.35
CA PRO A 112 18.30 -4.58 15.08
C PRO A 112 19.76 -5.02 15.02
N SER A 113 20.21 -5.78 16.01
CA SER A 113 21.57 -6.35 16.01
C SER A 113 21.74 -7.30 14.83
N ALA A 114 22.85 -7.16 14.11
CA ALA A 114 23.23 -8.06 13.04
C ALA A 114 23.35 -9.51 13.52
N GLY A 115 23.02 -10.46 12.66
CA GLY A 115 23.31 -11.86 12.88
C GLY A 115 24.73 -12.22 12.45
N LYS A 116 25.09 -13.51 12.53
CA LYS A 116 26.42 -13.98 12.17
C LYS A 116 26.81 -13.67 10.71
N ASP A 117 25.85 -13.87 9.79
CA ASP A 117 26.11 -13.80 8.34
C ASP A 117 25.13 -12.85 7.62
N TYR A 118 24.47 -11.95 8.35
CA TYR A 118 23.54 -10.96 7.80
C TYR A 118 23.45 -9.71 8.68
N ASP A 119 23.06 -8.62 8.07
CA ASP A 119 22.69 -7.37 8.71
C ASP A 119 21.21 -7.07 8.41
N TYR A 120 20.70 -5.93 8.86
CA TYR A 120 19.33 -5.50 8.61
C TYR A 120 19.28 -4.23 7.77
N THR A 121 18.21 -4.09 7.00
CA THR A 121 17.89 -2.88 6.25
C THR A 121 16.41 -2.57 6.40
N PRO A 122 16.01 -1.28 6.49
CA PRO A 122 14.61 -0.90 6.37
C PRO A 122 14.04 -1.37 5.04
N ASN A 123 12.85 -1.94 5.06
CA ASN A 123 12.17 -2.42 3.86
C ASN A 123 10.79 -1.77 3.76
N ASP A 124 9.73 -2.54 3.51
CA ASP A 124 8.37 -2.00 3.42
C ASP A 124 7.95 -1.34 4.74
N CYS A 125 7.27 -0.22 4.62
CA CYS A 125 6.67 0.47 5.75
C CYS A 125 5.14 0.49 5.61
N SER A 126 4.47 0.79 6.70
CA SER A 126 3.05 1.15 6.75
C SER A 126 2.86 2.28 7.76
N THR A 127 1.64 2.80 7.87
CA THR A 127 1.35 3.92 8.74
C THR A 127 -0.05 3.82 9.36
N GLY A 128 -0.20 4.33 10.57
CA GLY A 128 -1.46 4.46 11.29
C GLY A 128 -1.27 5.36 12.50
N ASP A 129 -2.35 5.95 12.99
CA ASP A 129 -2.37 6.68 14.26
C ASP A 129 -2.50 5.63 15.39
N VAL A 130 -1.38 5.25 16.00
CA VAL A 130 -1.35 4.16 17.00
C VAL A 130 -1.61 4.64 18.41
N ASP A 131 -1.47 5.95 18.69
CA ASP A 131 -1.69 6.52 20.03
C ASP A 131 -2.88 7.49 20.12
N GLY A 132 -3.61 7.68 18.99
CA GLY A 132 -4.85 8.45 18.93
C GLY A 132 -4.64 9.96 18.97
N ASP A 133 -3.45 10.47 18.65
CA ASP A 133 -3.18 11.92 18.69
C ASP A 133 -3.45 12.64 17.36
N GLY A 134 -3.90 11.91 16.34
CA GLY A 134 -4.25 12.40 15.01
C GLY A 134 -3.07 12.53 14.06
N GLN A 135 -1.87 12.10 14.48
CA GLN A 135 -0.68 12.02 13.63
C GLN A 135 -0.37 10.55 13.34
N TYR A 136 0.19 10.29 12.17
CA TYR A 136 0.60 8.95 11.83
C TYR A 136 1.98 8.61 12.38
N GLU A 137 2.08 7.42 12.99
CA GLU A 137 3.34 6.75 13.22
C GLU A 137 3.75 5.98 11.97
N ILE A 138 5.06 5.68 11.86
CA ILE A 138 5.61 4.84 10.81
C ILE A 138 6.00 3.47 11.36
N ILE A 139 5.47 2.43 10.75
CA ILE A 139 5.83 1.04 11.05
C ILE A 139 6.81 0.55 10.00
N VAL A 140 8.02 0.16 10.44
CA VAL A 140 9.12 -0.25 9.58
C VAL A 140 9.35 -1.75 9.68
N LYS A 141 9.27 -2.45 8.57
CA LYS A 141 9.73 -3.85 8.46
C LYS A 141 11.25 -3.85 8.29
N TRP A 142 11.94 -4.50 9.21
CA TRP A 142 13.36 -4.79 9.09
C TRP A 142 13.57 -6.11 8.37
N GLU A 143 14.18 -6.04 7.19
CA GLU A 143 14.50 -7.21 6.40
C GLU A 143 15.96 -7.60 6.60
N PRO A 144 16.28 -8.87 6.93
CA PRO A 144 17.65 -9.33 6.97
C PRO A 144 18.24 -9.38 5.56
N THR A 145 19.50 -8.99 5.39
CA THR A 145 20.16 -8.93 4.08
C THR A 145 20.31 -10.29 3.39
N ASN A 146 20.07 -11.39 4.10
CA ASN A 146 19.98 -12.75 3.59
C ASN A 146 18.53 -13.22 3.34
N ALA A 147 17.58 -12.30 3.16
CA ALA A 147 16.22 -12.61 2.75
C ALA A 147 16.20 -13.27 1.36
N HIS A 148 15.25 -14.17 1.14
CA HIS A 148 15.11 -14.91 -0.10
C HIS A 148 13.68 -14.88 -0.63
N ASP A 149 13.53 -14.86 -1.96
CA ASP A 149 12.24 -15.11 -2.60
C ASP A 149 11.73 -16.52 -2.29
N ASN A 150 10.42 -16.73 -2.37
CA ASN A 150 9.78 -18.04 -2.14
C ASN A 150 10.30 -19.13 -3.07
N SER A 151 10.75 -18.78 -4.27
CA SER A 151 11.34 -19.73 -5.23
C SER A 151 12.77 -20.16 -4.88
N GLN A 152 13.44 -19.48 -3.94
CA GLN A 152 14.84 -19.69 -3.59
C GLN A 152 14.99 -20.40 -2.23
N ASP A 153 15.97 -21.27 -2.10
CA ASP A 153 16.39 -21.85 -0.83
C ASP A 153 17.36 -20.95 -0.09
N GLY A 154 17.51 -21.17 1.19
CA GLY A 154 18.47 -20.48 2.06
C GLY A 154 17.88 -20.13 3.42
N MET A 155 18.71 -20.17 4.44
CA MET A 155 18.39 -19.67 5.79
C MET A 155 18.24 -18.16 5.74
N THR A 156 17.25 -17.62 6.45
CA THR A 156 17.07 -16.17 6.65
C THR A 156 17.17 -15.79 8.12
N GLY A 157 17.59 -14.58 8.40
CA GLY A 157 17.40 -13.98 9.72
C GLY A 157 15.92 -13.76 10.04
N PRO A 158 15.54 -13.54 11.30
CA PRO A 158 14.18 -13.16 11.67
C PRO A 158 13.83 -11.79 11.11
N VAL A 159 12.53 -11.54 10.91
CA VAL A 159 11.98 -10.23 10.55
C VAL A 159 11.57 -9.51 11.83
N PHE A 160 11.83 -8.19 11.90
CA PHE A 160 11.30 -7.34 12.96
C PHE A 160 10.35 -6.31 12.38
N LEU A 161 9.35 -5.91 13.17
CA LEU A 161 8.48 -4.78 12.92
C LEU A 161 8.68 -3.77 14.04
N ASP A 162 9.06 -2.54 13.70
CA ASP A 162 9.25 -1.44 14.64
C ASP A 162 8.24 -0.34 14.39
N CYS A 163 7.68 0.24 15.43
CA CYS A 163 6.90 1.47 15.35
C CYS A 163 7.72 2.66 15.82
N TYR A 164 7.66 3.75 15.07
CA TYR A 164 8.35 5.01 15.37
C TYR A 164 7.39 6.18 15.31
N LYS A 165 7.45 7.04 16.35
CA LYS A 165 6.67 8.27 16.35
C LYS A 165 7.36 9.37 15.53
N LEU A 166 6.61 9.99 14.62
CA LEU A 166 7.04 11.13 13.84
C LEU A 166 6.66 12.44 14.55
N ASP A 167 7.39 12.81 15.59
CA ASP A 167 7.06 14.00 16.41
C ASP A 167 7.70 15.27 15.81
N MET A 168 6.87 16.12 15.19
CA MET A 168 7.29 17.39 14.57
C MET A 168 7.49 18.53 15.59
N THR A 169 7.20 18.31 16.86
CA THR A 169 7.38 19.32 17.93
C THR A 169 8.80 19.34 18.49
N VAL A 170 9.60 18.31 18.20
CA VAL A 170 11.01 18.15 18.61
C VAL A 170 11.93 18.13 17.39
N PRO A 171 13.26 18.32 17.57
CA PRO A 171 14.19 18.17 16.47
C PRO A 171 14.09 16.80 15.80
N ALA A 172 14.08 16.79 14.49
CA ALA A 172 13.84 15.59 13.65
C ALA A 172 14.83 14.41 13.82
N ASN A 173 15.85 14.55 14.65
CA ASN A 173 16.92 13.56 14.84
C ASN A 173 16.84 12.78 16.15
N ASP A 174 15.71 12.86 16.88
CA ASP A 174 15.50 12.07 18.08
C ASP A 174 14.53 10.93 17.80
N PRO A 175 15.01 9.75 17.36
CA PRO A 175 14.15 8.65 16.95
C PRO A 175 13.46 8.05 18.17
N LYS A 176 12.13 8.15 18.21
CA LYS A 176 11.32 7.56 19.26
C LYS A 176 10.69 6.27 18.77
N ARG A 177 11.40 5.15 18.95
CA ARG A 177 10.80 3.83 18.78
C ARG A 177 9.86 3.55 19.95
N LEU A 178 8.60 3.30 19.61
CA LEU A 178 7.57 2.94 20.59
C LEU A 178 7.76 1.47 21.00
N TRP A 179 7.87 0.58 20.02
CA TRP A 179 8.02 -0.85 20.27
C TRP A 179 8.74 -1.58 19.11
N ARG A 180 9.11 -2.83 19.37
CA ARG A 180 9.64 -3.79 18.40
C ARG A 180 8.99 -5.15 18.58
N ILE A 181 8.43 -5.70 17.52
CA ILE A 181 7.93 -7.08 17.43
C ILE A 181 9.01 -7.92 16.75
N ASP A 182 9.34 -9.09 17.31
CA ASP A 182 10.25 -10.08 16.73
C ASP A 182 9.43 -11.26 16.19
N LEU A 183 9.42 -11.47 14.88
CA LEU A 183 8.66 -12.57 14.25
C LEU A 183 9.32 -13.93 14.43
N GLY A 184 10.57 -13.98 14.90
CA GLY A 184 11.28 -15.21 15.23
C GLY A 184 11.71 -16.04 14.01
N PRO A 185 12.34 -17.21 14.26
CA PRO A 185 12.93 -18.02 13.21
C PRO A 185 11.91 -18.77 12.33
N ASN A 186 10.67 -18.91 12.80
CA ASN A 186 9.62 -19.68 12.13
C ASN A 186 8.75 -18.84 11.18
N ILE A 187 9.13 -17.58 10.96
CA ILE A 187 8.66 -16.74 9.87
C ILE A 187 9.86 -16.46 8.97
N ARG A 188 9.82 -16.91 7.71
CA ARG A 188 10.90 -16.72 6.75
C ARG A 188 10.89 -15.28 6.24
N ALA A 189 12.06 -14.71 5.92
CA ALA A 189 12.17 -13.36 5.36
C ALA A 189 12.18 -13.36 3.84
N GLY A 190 11.48 -12.39 3.24
CA GLY A 190 11.36 -12.14 1.81
C GLY A 190 10.04 -11.48 1.46
N ALA A 191 9.88 -11.02 0.23
CA ALA A 191 8.77 -10.17 -0.22
C ALA A 191 7.36 -10.75 -0.01
N HIS A 192 7.22 -12.08 0.05
CA HIS A 192 5.90 -12.74 0.11
C HIS A 192 5.54 -13.33 1.47
N TYR A 193 6.39 -13.19 2.50
CA TYR A 193 6.19 -13.91 3.76
C TYR A 193 5.52 -13.10 4.87
N THR A 194 5.76 -11.79 4.90
CA THR A 194 5.30 -10.92 5.98
C THR A 194 4.43 -9.80 5.41
N GLN A 195 3.13 -9.99 5.43
CA GLN A 195 2.12 -8.95 5.24
C GLN A 195 1.67 -8.52 6.61
N PHE A 196 1.70 -7.22 6.86
CA PHE A 196 1.23 -6.65 8.12
C PHE A 196 0.27 -5.51 7.82
N LEU A 197 -0.82 -5.48 8.55
CA LEU A 197 -1.89 -4.50 8.41
C LEU A 197 -1.84 -3.56 9.61
N VAL A 198 -1.95 -2.27 9.36
CA VAL A 198 -2.01 -1.22 10.39
C VAL A 198 -3.27 -0.41 10.15
N TYR A 199 -4.24 -0.55 11.05
CA TYR A 199 -5.53 0.11 10.95
C TYR A 199 -6.28 0.07 12.28
N ASP A 200 -7.24 0.94 12.48
CA ASP A 200 -8.17 0.93 13.62
C ASP A 200 -9.22 -0.19 13.38
N PHE A 201 -8.96 -1.38 13.94
CA PHE A 201 -9.78 -2.56 13.72
C PHE A 201 -10.99 -2.67 14.63
N ASP A 202 -11.03 -1.99 15.77
CA ASP A 202 -12.16 -2.02 16.70
C ASP A 202 -12.96 -0.71 16.75
N GLY A 203 -12.47 0.34 16.08
CA GLY A 203 -13.14 1.62 15.96
C GLY A 203 -12.95 2.54 17.16
N ASP A 204 -11.90 2.33 17.96
CA ASP A 204 -11.60 3.14 19.15
C ASP A 204 -10.82 4.45 18.82
N GLY A 205 -10.36 4.58 17.59
CA GLY A 205 -9.61 5.73 17.06
C GLY A 205 -8.09 5.57 17.17
N ARG A 206 -7.60 4.35 17.47
CA ARG A 206 -6.18 3.98 17.46
C ARG A 206 -5.97 2.76 16.58
N SER A 207 -4.86 2.77 15.85
CA SER A 207 -4.55 1.65 14.95
C SER A 207 -3.86 0.51 15.69
N GLU A 208 -4.35 -0.71 15.49
CA GLU A 208 -3.66 -1.95 15.84
C GLU A 208 -2.77 -2.41 14.69
N LEU A 209 -1.93 -3.41 14.99
CA LEU A 209 -1.18 -4.16 13.99
C LEU A 209 -1.65 -5.62 13.95
N MET A 210 -1.92 -6.14 12.75
CA MET A 210 -2.20 -7.57 12.54
C MET A 210 -1.21 -8.18 11.56
N CYS A 211 -0.62 -9.33 11.91
CA CYS A 211 0.19 -10.10 10.98
C CYS A 211 0.25 -11.59 11.33
N LYS A 212 0.73 -12.38 10.37
CA LYS A 212 1.05 -13.79 10.57
C LYS A 212 2.25 -13.94 11.50
N THR A 213 2.11 -14.81 12.52
CA THR A 213 3.13 -15.15 13.50
C THR A 213 3.28 -16.67 13.64
N ALA A 214 4.19 -17.12 14.48
CA ALA A 214 4.48 -18.54 14.70
C ALA A 214 5.05 -18.78 16.10
N PRO A 215 5.22 -20.03 16.56
CA PRO A 215 5.97 -20.31 17.78
C PRO A 215 7.36 -19.67 17.72
N GLY A 216 7.75 -18.97 18.78
CA GLY A 216 9.00 -18.20 18.85
C GLY A 216 8.85 -16.71 18.55
N SER A 217 7.74 -16.26 17.97
CA SER A 217 7.46 -14.82 17.81
C SER A 217 7.24 -14.13 19.17
N ARG A 218 7.72 -12.88 19.29
CA ARG A 218 7.62 -12.07 20.51
C ARG A 218 6.98 -10.72 20.21
N ASP A 219 6.17 -10.28 21.14
CA ASP A 219 5.49 -8.99 21.11
C ASP A 219 6.39 -7.80 21.50
N GLY A 220 5.87 -6.57 21.48
CA GLY A 220 6.58 -5.34 21.83
C GLY A 220 7.07 -5.29 23.27
N ARG A 221 6.51 -6.08 24.17
CA ARG A 221 6.94 -6.24 25.56
C ARG A 221 7.91 -7.41 25.77
N GLY A 222 8.25 -8.16 24.68
CA GLY A 222 9.15 -9.31 24.71
C GLY A 222 8.51 -10.63 25.09
N ASN A 223 7.19 -10.70 25.31
CA ASN A 223 6.48 -11.94 25.62
C ASN A 223 6.26 -12.75 24.35
N TYR A 224 6.18 -14.07 24.48
CA TYR A 224 5.80 -14.92 23.35
C TYR A 224 4.32 -14.72 23.00
N VAL A 225 4.03 -14.49 21.72
CA VAL A 225 2.66 -14.19 21.23
C VAL A 225 1.65 -15.30 21.50
N ASN A 226 2.09 -16.55 21.60
CA ASN A 226 1.22 -17.69 21.92
C ASN A 226 0.59 -17.59 23.31
N GLN A 227 1.13 -16.79 24.24
CA GLN A 227 0.55 -16.57 25.56
C GLN A 227 -0.73 -15.70 25.52
N ALA A 228 -0.94 -14.94 24.46
CA ALA A 228 -2.13 -14.13 24.23
C ALA A 228 -3.31 -14.95 23.63
N SER A 229 -3.21 -16.27 23.59
CA SER A 229 -4.26 -17.13 23.04
C SER A 229 -5.19 -17.71 24.11
N ASP A 230 -6.47 -17.83 23.77
CA ASP A 230 -7.44 -18.62 24.58
C ASP A 230 -7.24 -20.15 24.42
N SER A 231 -6.63 -20.58 23.30
CA SER A 231 -6.36 -22.00 23.01
C SER A 231 -5.22 -22.53 23.88
N LYS A 232 -5.50 -23.58 24.67
CA LYS A 232 -4.47 -24.27 25.44
C LYS A 232 -3.38 -24.85 24.54
N ASP A 233 -3.73 -25.38 23.37
CA ASP A 233 -2.77 -25.98 22.43
C ASP A 233 -1.79 -24.93 21.91
N ILE A 234 -2.27 -23.73 21.61
CA ILE A 234 -1.42 -22.60 21.21
C ILE A 234 -0.49 -22.19 22.35
N ARG A 235 -1.03 -22.02 23.58
CA ARG A 235 -0.21 -21.61 24.74
C ARG A 235 0.89 -22.61 25.10
N LEU A 236 0.69 -23.89 24.81
CA LEU A 236 1.64 -24.96 25.09
C LEU A 236 2.64 -25.21 23.96
N ALA A 237 2.59 -24.47 22.86
CA ALA A 237 3.52 -24.63 21.77
C ALA A 237 4.98 -24.38 22.19
N ASP A 238 5.90 -25.18 21.67
CA ASP A 238 7.33 -25.03 21.96
C ASP A 238 7.91 -23.84 21.18
N ASN A 239 8.11 -22.74 21.88
CA ASN A 239 8.69 -21.50 21.33
C ASN A 239 10.21 -21.59 21.07
N GLY A 240 10.90 -22.59 21.59
CA GLY A 240 12.33 -22.80 21.39
C GLY A 240 12.65 -23.61 20.12
N ARG A 241 11.64 -24.23 19.50
CA ARG A 241 11.86 -25.10 18.37
C ARG A 241 11.98 -24.34 17.05
N ASP A 242 13.07 -24.57 16.32
CA ASP A 242 13.26 -24.16 14.94
C ASP A 242 12.65 -25.20 14.00
N TRP A 243 11.64 -24.82 13.22
CA TRP A 243 10.91 -25.68 12.29
C TRP A 243 11.45 -25.60 10.86
N ARG A 244 12.55 -24.86 10.63
CA ARG A 244 13.19 -24.78 9.33
C ARG A 244 13.96 -26.07 9.00
N ASN A 245 13.86 -26.51 7.77
CA ASN A 245 14.67 -27.61 7.25
C ASN A 245 16.04 -27.10 6.77
N SER A 246 16.91 -28.01 6.28
CA SER A 246 18.24 -27.67 5.76
C SER A 246 18.25 -26.69 4.57
N ARG A 247 17.09 -26.52 3.89
CA ARG A 247 16.88 -25.56 2.80
C ARG A 247 16.37 -24.21 3.29
N GLY A 248 16.22 -24.00 4.59
CA GLY A 248 15.67 -22.80 5.19
C GLY A 248 14.15 -22.62 5.04
N ARG A 249 13.44 -23.71 4.65
CA ARG A 249 11.98 -23.73 4.51
C ARG A 249 11.33 -24.10 5.84
N VAL A 250 10.28 -23.37 6.22
CA VAL A 250 9.48 -23.70 7.41
C VAL A 250 8.42 -24.71 7.02
N ASN A 251 8.67 -26.00 7.30
CA ASN A 251 7.81 -27.11 6.86
C ASN A 251 6.97 -27.72 7.99
N GLY A 252 7.04 -27.18 9.19
CA GLY A 252 6.32 -27.67 10.36
C GLY A 252 5.96 -26.55 11.33
N GLY A 253 5.40 -26.93 12.47
CA GLY A 253 4.96 -26.02 13.50
C GLY A 253 3.62 -25.36 13.21
N GLN A 254 3.06 -24.79 14.25
CA GLN A 254 1.80 -24.05 14.18
C GLN A 254 2.01 -22.71 13.47
N GLU A 255 0.95 -22.17 12.87
CA GLU A 255 0.90 -20.86 12.25
C GLU A 255 -0.22 -20.06 12.92
N TYR A 256 0.06 -18.81 13.23
CA TYR A 256 -0.88 -17.95 13.94
C TYR A 256 -1.18 -16.67 13.18
N LEU A 257 -2.34 -16.08 13.49
CA LEU A 257 -2.63 -14.67 13.32
C LEU A 257 -2.61 -14.03 14.69
N THR A 258 -1.88 -12.92 14.83
CA THR A 258 -1.84 -12.15 16.08
C THR A 258 -2.24 -10.70 15.79
N VAL A 259 -3.11 -10.14 16.65
CA VAL A 259 -3.37 -8.71 16.74
C VAL A 259 -2.57 -8.14 17.90
N PHE A 260 -1.91 -7.01 17.63
CA PHE A 260 -1.04 -6.30 18.56
C PHE A 260 -1.61 -4.91 18.84
N ASP A 261 -1.54 -4.49 20.08
CA ASP A 261 -1.83 -3.12 20.49
C ASP A 261 -0.89 -2.13 19.78
N GLY A 262 -1.45 -1.03 19.28
CA GLY A 262 -0.69 -0.05 18.52
C GLY A 262 0.25 0.80 19.36
N GLU A 263 -0.10 1.07 20.62
CA GLU A 263 0.64 1.99 21.49
C GLU A 263 1.96 1.38 22.00
N ASP A 264 1.95 0.09 22.37
CA ASP A 264 3.13 -0.57 22.97
C ASP A 264 3.52 -1.90 22.32
N GLY A 265 2.76 -2.36 21.33
CA GLY A 265 3.06 -3.57 20.55
C GLY A 265 2.81 -4.89 21.27
N HIS A 266 2.11 -4.90 22.42
CA HIS A 266 1.80 -6.17 23.07
C HIS A 266 0.79 -6.99 22.29
N ALA A 267 0.89 -8.32 22.34
CA ALA A 267 -0.07 -9.21 21.71
C ALA A 267 -1.39 -9.21 22.50
N ILE A 268 -2.48 -8.74 21.87
CA ILE A 268 -3.83 -8.73 22.50
C ILE A 268 -4.47 -10.10 22.36
N ASN A 269 -4.45 -10.67 21.14
CA ASN A 269 -5.02 -11.99 20.88
C ASN A 269 -4.29 -12.72 19.77
N THR A 270 -4.14 -14.04 19.95
CA THR A 270 -3.49 -14.95 18.99
C THR A 270 -4.38 -16.15 18.72
N ILE A 271 -4.67 -16.39 17.45
CA ILE A 271 -5.47 -17.55 16.98
C ILE A 271 -4.70 -18.31 15.90
N TYR A 272 -5.18 -19.51 15.53
CA TYR A 272 -4.63 -20.25 14.38
C TYR A 272 -4.85 -19.49 13.09
N TYR A 273 -3.81 -19.42 12.25
CA TYR A 273 -3.90 -18.85 10.90
C TYR A 273 -4.65 -19.80 9.96
N MET A 274 -5.57 -19.27 9.16
CA MET A 274 -6.33 -20.03 8.18
C MET A 274 -6.07 -19.54 6.75
N PRO A 275 -5.78 -20.46 5.81
CA PRO A 275 -5.49 -21.88 6.05
C PRO A 275 -4.05 -22.06 6.51
N ASN A 276 -3.79 -23.11 7.30
CA ASN A 276 -2.42 -23.54 7.59
C ASN A 276 -1.76 -24.18 6.35
N ARG A 277 -0.45 -24.41 6.39
CA ARG A 277 0.29 -25.01 5.26
C ARG A 277 -0.20 -26.40 4.86
N ASN A 278 -0.76 -27.14 5.80
CA ASN A 278 -1.26 -28.51 5.59
C ASN A 278 -2.76 -28.56 5.31
N THR A 279 -3.41 -27.40 5.28
CA THR A 279 -4.85 -27.14 5.09
C THR A 279 -5.82 -28.12 5.80
N GLY A 280 -5.47 -28.44 7.03
CA GLY A 280 -6.48 -28.78 8.03
C GLY A 280 -7.18 -27.51 8.55
N TYR A 281 -7.21 -26.47 7.75
CA TYR A 281 -7.61 -25.09 7.99
C TYR A 281 -6.72 -24.40 9.04
N GLY A 282 -7.10 -24.18 10.26
CA GLY A 282 -6.30 -23.42 11.22
C GLY A 282 -5.49 -24.31 12.18
N ARG A 283 -5.99 -25.46 12.58
CA ARG A 283 -5.28 -26.34 13.49
C ARG A 283 -4.18 -27.11 12.77
N ASP A 284 -3.01 -27.28 13.41
CA ASP A 284 -1.95 -28.13 12.89
C ASP A 284 -2.44 -29.59 12.87
N ALA A 285 -2.91 -30.02 11.71
CA ALA A 285 -3.26 -31.40 11.47
C ALA A 285 -2.18 -32.02 10.59
N PRO A 286 -1.69 -33.23 10.93
CA PRO A 286 -0.80 -33.94 10.02
C PRO A 286 -1.54 -34.18 8.71
N GLY A 287 -1.02 -33.62 7.63
CA GLY A 287 -1.60 -33.71 6.29
C GLY A 287 -0.55 -33.35 5.25
N THR A 288 -0.74 -33.85 4.06
CA THR A 288 0.10 -33.55 2.90
C THR A 288 -0.72 -32.80 1.86
N PHE A 289 -1.11 -31.56 2.17
CA PHE A 289 -1.76 -30.75 1.18
C PHE A 289 -0.74 -30.33 0.10
N GLN A 290 -1.05 -30.58 -1.14
CA GLN A 290 -0.21 -30.24 -2.27
C GLN A 290 -0.68 -28.93 -2.88
N TRP A 291 0.07 -27.83 -2.64
CA TRP A 291 -0.20 -26.53 -3.22
C TRP A 291 -0.05 -26.49 -4.74
N GLU A 292 0.79 -27.36 -5.29
CA GLU A 292 0.90 -27.58 -6.74
C GLU A 292 1.21 -29.04 -7.10
N PRO A 293 0.86 -29.49 -8.31
CA PRO A 293 1.32 -30.78 -8.82
C PRO A 293 2.84 -30.86 -8.85
N LYS A 294 3.41 -31.97 -8.43
CA LYS A 294 4.87 -32.24 -8.36
C LYS A 294 5.62 -31.94 -9.67
N SER A 295 4.95 -31.98 -10.81
CA SER A 295 5.53 -31.72 -12.13
C SER A 295 5.80 -30.25 -12.44
N ARG A 296 5.28 -29.30 -11.64
CA ARG A 296 5.44 -27.85 -11.86
C ARG A 296 6.23 -27.14 -10.77
N SER A 297 6.32 -27.72 -9.59
CA SER A 297 7.03 -27.11 -8.49
C SER A 297 8.48 -27.54 -8.54
N GLY A 298 9.43 -26.65 -8.66
CA GLY A 298 10.80 -26.89 -8.22
C GLY A 298 10.89 -27.24 -6.72
N ASP A 299 9.76 -27.43 -6.07
CA ASP A 299 9.58 -27.61 -4.62
C ASP A 299 9.73 -29.03 -4.13
N ASN A 300 9.94 -30.02 -5.02
CA ASN A 300 10.02 -31.43 -4.63
C ASN A 300 8.88 -31.91 -3.69
N GLY A 301 7.74 -31.23 -3.73
CA GLY A 301 6.57 -31.51 -2.88
C GLY A 301 6.63 -30.91 -1.47
N ASP A 302 7.54 -29.97 -1.19
CA ASP A 302 7.64 -29.27 0.10
C ASP A 302 7.02 -27.88 0.06
N ASN A 303 5.86 -27.63 -0.25
CA ASN A 303 5.02 -26.41 -0.13
C ASN A 303 5.74 -25.03 -0.02
N GLY A 304 7.06 -24.97 -0.25
CA GLY A 304 7.89 -23.81 0.07
C GLY A 304 7.77 -22.63 -0.89
N ASN A 305 7.31 -22.84 -2.11
CA ASN A 305 7.10 -21.76 -3.08
C ASN A 305 5.62 -21.32 -3.12
N ARG A 306 4.73 -22.21 -3.54
CA ARG A 306 3.33 -21.85 -3.81
C ARG A 306 2.48 -21.74 -2.54
N GLY A 307 2.78 -22.53 -1.53
CA GLY A 307 2.10 -22.51 -0.24
C GLY A 307 2.52 -21.39 0.71
N GLU A 308 3.57 -20.63 0.38
CA GLU A 308 4.05 -19.49 1.19
C GLU A 308 3.84 -18.16 0.43
N ARG A 309 2.75 -18.03 -0.30
CA ARG A 309 2.33 -16.83 -1.03
C ARG A 309 1.14 -16.20 -0.33
N TYR A 310 1.34 -15.04 0.27
CA TYR A 310 0.35 -14.35 1.09
C TYR A 310 0.09 -12.94 0.55
N LEU A 311 -1.17 -12.49 0.66
CA LEU A 311 -1.56 -11.09 0.58
C LEU A 311 -2.42 -10.76 1.80
N ALA A 312 -2.63 -9.48 2.07
CA ALA A 312 -3.52 -9.03 3.12
C ALA A 312 -4.12 -7.65 2.77
N ALA A 313 -5.30 -7.37 3.31
CA ALA A 313 -5.98 -6.09 3.16
C ALA A 313 -6.92 -5.82 4.34
N VAL A 314 -7.45 -4.61 4.39
CA VAL A 314 -8.54 -4.20 5.28
C VAL A 314 -9.76 -3.89 4.43
N ALA A 315 -10.95 -4.28 4.87
CA ALA A 315 -12.21 -4.08 4.16
C ALA A 315 -13.39 -3.94 5.11
N TYR A 316 -14.37 -3.12 4.77
CA TYR A 316 -15.61 -2.94 5.52
C TYR A 316 -16.70 -3.91 5.05
N LEU A 317 -16.49 -5.20 5.25
CA LEU A 317 -17.36 -6.29 4.77
C LEU A 317 -18.72 -6.35 5.47
N ASN A 318 -18.89 -5.70 6.61
CA ASN A 318 -20.13 -5.71 7.38
C ASN A 318 -20.90 -4.38 7.29
N GLY A 319 -20.42 -3.46 6.44
CA GLY A 319 -20.95 -2.11 6.24
C GLY A 319 -20.07 -1.02 6.83
N PHE A 320 -20.10 0.16 6.23
CA PHE A 320 -19.27 1.31 6.60
C PHE A 320 -19.61 1.92 7.99
N ASP A 321 -20.69 1.49 8.62
CA ASP A 321 -21.03 1.85 10.01
C ASP A 321 -20.49 0.85 11.05
N LYS A 322 -19.78 -0.19 10.62
CA LYS A 322 -19.19 -1.24 11.46
C LYS A 322 -17.68 -1.12 11.49
N ALA A 323 -17.06 -1.84 12.42
CA ALA A 323 -15.63 -2.05 12.44
C ALA A 323 -15.16 -2.84 11.20
N PRO A 324 -13.99 -2.52 10.63
CA PRO A 324 -13.49 -3.20 9.45
C PRO A 324 -13.04 -4.63 9.75
N CYS A 325 -12.88 -5.41 8.69
CA CYS A 325 -12.30 -6.75 8.73
C CYS A 325 -10.87 -6.71 8.21
N ALA A 326 -10.00 -7.53 8.77
CA ALA A 326 -8.74 -7.90 8.14
C ALA A 326 -8.98 -9.08 7.19
N ILE A 327 -8.46 -9.03 5.97
CA ILE A 327 -8.47 -10.14 5.02
C ILE A 327 -7.04 -10.66 4.88
N PHE A 328 -6.85 -11.96 5.01
CA PHE A 328 -5.58 -12.64 4.73
C PHE A 328 -5.78 -13.70 3.67
N THR A 329 -4.83 -13.80 2.73
CA THR A 329 -4.91 -14.79 1.66
C THR A 329 -3.74 -15.75 1.72
N ARG A 330 -3.88 -16.92 1.06
CA ARG A 330 -2.80 -17.87 0.85
C ARG A 330 -2.96 -18.57 -0.49
N GLY A 331 -1.89 -18.56 -1.29
CA GLY A 331 -1.89 -19.10 -2.65
C GLY A 331 -2.59 -18.21 -3.66
N TYR A 332 -2.20 -18.21 -4.93
CA TYR A 332 -2.85 -17.50 -6.03
C TYR A 332 -2.51 -18.00 -7.44
N TYR A 333 -1.55 -18.89 -7.56
CA TYR A 333 -1.18 -19.47 -8.87
C TYR A 333 -2.09 -20.62 -9.32
N THR A 334 -2.62 -21.36 -8.33
CA THR A 334 -3.58 -22.44 -8.53
C THR A 334 -4.63 -22.35 -7.44
N GLN A 335 -4.52 -23.13 -6.38
CA GLN A 335 -5.43 -23.05 -5.26
C GLN A 335 -5.27 -21.72 -4.54
N ALA A 336 -6.39 -21.10 -4.20
CA ALA A 336 -6.45 -19.79 -3.56
C ALA A 336 -7.45 -19.81 -2.42
N PHE A 337 -7.05 -19.15 -1.33
CA PHE A 337 -7.86 -19.02 -0.12
C PHE A 337 -7.86 -17.57 0.33
N ALA A 338 -9.00 -17.13 0.85
CA ALA A 338 -9.14 -15.84 1.51
C ALA A 338 -9.87 -16.03 2.84
N TRP A 339 -9.40 -15.32 3.86
CA TRP A 339 -9.94 -15.41 5.22
C TRP A 339 -10.17 -14.02 5.79
N ALA A 340 -11.42 -13.70 6.08
CA ALA A 340 -11.82 -12.45 6.70
C ALA A 340 -12.00 -12.61 8.20
N VAL A 341 -11.42 -11.67 8.97
CA VAL A 341 -11.36 -11.67 10.42
C VAL A 341 -11.81 -10.33 10.95
N THR A 342 -12.67 -10.33 11.96
CA THR A 342 -13.03 -9.14 12.75
C THR A 342 -12.27 -9.14 14.09
N PHE A 343 -12.09 -7.95 14.65
CA PHE A 343 -11.54 -7.74 15.98
C PHE A 343 -12.56 -6.93 16.82
N ASP A 344 -12.82 -7.36 18.03
CA ASP A 344 -13.81 -6.73 18.92
C ASP A 344 -13.18 -5.94 20.09
N GLY A 345 -11.91 -5.56 19.94
CA GLY A 345 -11.09 -4.92 20.97
C GLY A 345 -10.45 -5.90 21.94
N LYS A 346 -10.75 -7.20 21.84
CA LYS A 346 -10.21 -8.24 22.72
C LYS A 346 -9.87 -9.53 22.01
N ARG A 347 -10.69 -9.92 21.03
CA ARG A 347 -10.60 -11.22 20.36
C ARG A 347 -10.78 -11.09 18.86
N LEU A 348 -10.08 -11.97 18.16
CA LEU A 348 -10.21 -12.17 16.72
C LEU A 348 -11.30 -13.20 16.44
N HIS A 349 -12.20 -12.90 15.51
CA HIS A 349 -13.30 -13.77 15.09
C HIS A 349 -13.28 -13.96 13.58
N THR A 350 -13.47 -15.18 13.10
CA THR A 350 -13.66 -15.43 11.66
C THR A 350 -14.98 -14.79 11.22
N ASN A 351 -14.94 -13.94 10.21
CA ASN A 351 -16.11 -13.44 9.52
C ASN A 351 -16.57 -14.46 8.47
N TRP A 352 -15.67 -14.80 7.56
CA TRP A 352 -15.84 -15.89 6.62
C TRP A 352 -14.49 -16.48 6.17
N PHE A 353 -14.51 -17.68 5.58
CA PHE A 353 -13.36 -18.33 4.98
C PHE A 353 -13.72 -18.90 3.61
N HIS A 354 -13.08 -18.36 2.57
CA HIS A 354 -13.24 -18.77 1.17
C HIS A 354 -12.17 -19.78 0.76
N GLU A 355 -12.57 -20.79 -0.02
CA GLU A 355 -11.71 -21.85 -0.52
C GLU A 355 -12.02 -22.13 -1.98
N SER A 356 -11.06 -21.86 -2.88
CA SER A 356 -11.08 -22.22 -4.30
C SER A 356 -10.00 -23.24 -4.60
N ARG A 357 -10.36 -24.54 -4.68
CA ARG A 357 -9.43 -25.64 -4.99
C ARG A 357 -9.52 -26.13 -6.43
N ASP A 358 -10.56 -25.77 -7.13
CA ASP A 358 -10.76 -26.11 -8.54
C ASP A 358 -11.43 -24.94 -9.32
N LYS A 359 -11.70 -25.19 -10.60
CA LYS A 359 -12.17 -24.16 -11.53
C LYS A 359 -13.68 -23.92 -11.51
N GLU A 360 -14.43 -24.89 -11.00
CA GLU A 360 -15.88 -24.97 -11.21
C GLU A 360 -16.67 -24.82 -9.91
N GLN A 361 -16.02 -25.14 -8.77
CA GLN A 361 -16.65 -25.07 -7.46
C GLN A 361 -15.73 -24.40 -6.44
N TYR A 362 -16.35 -23.70 -5.49
CA TYR A 362 -15.70 -23.12 -4.35
C TYR A 362 -16.54 -23.29 -3.09
N SER A 363 -15.96 -23.06 -1.93
CA SER A 363 -16.70 -23.13 -0.68
C SER A 363 -16.49 -21.87 0.14
N VAL A 364 -17.53 -21.48 0.87
CA VAL A 364 -17.44 -20.43 1.90
C VAL A 364 -17.91 -21.03 3.23
N THR A 365 -17.09 -20.87 4.25
CA THR A 365 -17.43 -21.17 5.63
C THR A 365 -17.77 -19.85 6.33
N ASP A 366 -18.95 -19.73 6.89
CA ASP A 366 -19.41 -18.52 7.56
C ASP A 366 -18.88 -18.39 8.99
N SER A 367 -19.21 -17.28 9.67
CA SER A 367 -18.81 -16.99 11.05
C SER A 367 -19.30 -18.01 12.08
N LEU A 368 -20.30 -18.81 11.75
CA LEU A 368 -20.81 -19.90 12.59
C LEU A 368 -20.15 -21.26 12.28
N GLY A 369 -19.16 -21.28 11.38
CA GLY A 369 -18.45 -22.49 10.97
C GLY A 369 -19.25 -23.38 9.98
N ARG A 370 -20.34 -22.87 9.38
CA ARG A 370 -21.14 -23.61 8.42
C ARG A 370 -20.52 -23.48 7.04
N LYS A 371 -20.04 -24.59 6.50
CA LYS A 371 -19.46 -24.67 5.15
C LYS A 371 -20.53 -24.90 4.09
N ASN A 372 -20.61 -24.01 3.11
CA ASN A 372 -21.45 -24.14 1.92
C ASN A 372 -20.57 -24.25 0.68
N THR A 373 -20.93 -25.12 -0.25
CA THR A 373 -20.26 -25.28 -1.54
C THR A 373 -21.14 -24.71 -2.64
N TYR A 374 -20.53 -23.99 -3.55
CA TYR A 374 -21.18 -23.27 -4.65
C TYR A 374 -20.56 -23.69 -5.99
N ASN A 375 -21.38 -23.73 -7.03
CA ASN A 375 -20.88 -23.74 -8.41
C ASN A 375 -20.39 -22.32 -8.75
N ALA A 376 -19.26 -22.23 -9.42
CA ALA A 376 -18.73 -20.97 -9.90
C ALA A 376 -19.62 -20.38 -10.99
N PRO A 377 -19.71 -19.03 -11.09
CA PRO A 377 -20.26 -18.40 -12.29
C PRO A 377 -19.40 -18.73 -13.51
N ALA A 378 -20.00 -18.67 -14.69
CA ALA A 378 -19.19 -18.73 -15.92
C ALA A 378 -18.28 -17.50 -16.01
N PRO A 379 -17.03 -17.68 -16.46
CA PRO A 379 -16.16 -16.52 -16.69
C PRO A 379 -16.76 -15.54 -17.71
N THR A 380 -16.56 -14.25 -17.49
CA THR A 380 -17.17 -13.20 -18.34
C THR A 380 -16.56 -13.13 -19.74
N SER A 381 -15.32 -13.63 -19.95
CA SER A 381 -14.64 -13.54 -21.24
C SER A 381 -13.62 -14.64 -21.52
N GLY A 382 -12.65 -14.87 -20.64
CA GLY A 382 -11.55 -15.83 -20.87
C GLY A 382 -11.99 -17.28 -20.73
N SER A 383 -11.07 -18.22 -21.04
CA SER A 383 -11.30 -19.66 -20.99
C SER A 383 -10.87 -20.31 -19.66
N GLY A 384 -10.59 -19.48 -18.65
CA GLY A 384 -10.03 -19.91 -17.36
C GLY A 384 -11.04 -20.43 -16.37
N SER A 385 -10.73 -20.20 -15.10
CA SER A 385 -11.55 -20.61 -13.97
C SER A 385 -12.67 -19.60 -13.69
N GLY A 386 -13.82 -20.08 -13.24
CA GLY A 386 -14.88 -19.24 -12.68
C GLY A 386 -14.69 -18.94 -11.18
N THR A 387 -13.65 -19.49 -10.53
CA THR A 387 -13.32 -19.28 -9.13
C THR A 387 -12.02 -18.50 -9.00
N LEU A 388 -11.50 -18.29 -7.77
CA LEU A 388 -10.16 -17.75 -7.55
C LEU A 388 -9.04 -18.71 -8.00
N PHE A 389 -9.33 -19.97 -8.31
CA PHE A 389 -8.34 -20.94 -8.75
C PHE A 389 -7.61 -20.44 -10.01
N ALA A 390 -6.31 -20.20 -9.91
CA ALA A 390 -5.44 -19.70 -10.97
C ALA A 390 -5.80 -18.30 -11.52
N ASN A 391 -6.56 -17.50 -10.78
CA ASN A 391 -6.98 -16.15 -11.15
C ASN A 391 -6.40 -15.04 -10.26
N GLY A 392 -5.79 -15.38 -9.11
CA GLY A 392 -5.24 -14.39 -8.21
C GLY A 392 -3.99 -13.69 -8.78
N ASN A 393 -3.77 -12.45 -8.40
CA ASN A 393 -2.65 -11.62 -8.78
C ASN A 393 -1.63 -11.52 -7.62
N HIS A 394 -0.44 -10.94 -7.87
CA HIS A 394 0.52 -10.57 -6.82
C HIS A 394 0.10 -9.34 -6.01
N ASN A 395 -1.05 -8.79 -6.29
CA ASN A 395 -1.69 -7.69 -5.61
C ASN A 395 -3.20 -7.92 -5.50
N LEU A 396 -3.86 -7.11 -4.70
CA LEU A 396 -5.31 -7.02 -4.57
C LEU A 396 -5.72 -5.56 -4.36
N SER A 397 -7.00 -5.27 -4.48
CA SER A 397 -7.58 -3.97 -4.13
C SER A 397 -8.90 -4.16 -3.40
N ILE A 398 -9.31 -3.15 -2.65
CA ILE A 398 -10.53 -3.12 -1.87
C ILE A 398 -11.31 -1.86 -2.24
N ALA A 399 -12.59 -2.04 -2.55
CA ALA A 399 -13.52 -0.95 -2.81
C ALA A 399 -14.97 -1.46 -2.75
N ASP A 400 -15.93 -0.60 -2.41
CA ASP A 400 -17.37 -0.80 -2.64
C ASP A 400 -17.64 -0.58 -4.14
N VAL A 401 -17.66 -1.68 -4.91
CA VAL A 401 -17.79 -1.60 -6.37
C VAL A 401 -19.22 -1.76 -6.87
N ASP A 402 -20.09 -2.33 -6.09
CA ASP A 402 -21.51 -2.51 -6.45
C ASP A 402 -22.46 -1.49 -5.78
N GLY A 403 -21.94 -0.67 -4.87
CA GLY A 403 -22.62 0.45 -4.25
C GLY A 403 -23.58 0.05 -3.11
N ASP A 404 -23.37 -1.10 -2.48
CA ASP A 404 -24.21 -1.59 -1.39
C ASP A 404 -23.78 -1.08 0.00
N GLY A 405 -22.65 -0.35 0.10
CA GLY A 405 -22.10 0.22 1.32
C GLY A 405 -21.18 -0.74 2.07
N ARG A 406 -20.65 -1.74 1.38
CA ARG A 406 -19.63 -2.68 1.85
C ARG A 406 -18.54 -2.81 0.80
N ASP A 407 -17.40 -3.32 1.22
CA ASP A 407 -16.28 -3.49 0.31
C ASP A 407 -16.26 -4.88 -0.32
N GLU A 408 -15.87 -4.93 -1.59
CA GLU A 408 -15.47 -6.10 -2.31
C GLU A 408 -13.95 -6.24 -2.34
N MET A 409 -13.50 -7.48 -2.50
CA MET A 409 -12.10 -7.81 -2.71
C MET A 409 -11.85 -8.13 -4.19
N LEU A 410 -11.13 -7.26 -4.88
CA LEU A 410 -10.68 -7.46 -6.26
C LEU A 410 -9.28 -8.10 -6.25
N TRP A 411 -9.14 -9.25 -6.92
CA TRP A 411 -7.89 -10.03 -6.87
C TRP A 411 -7.50 -10.57 -8.25
N GLY A 412 -7.01 -9.68 -9.10
CA GLY A 412 -6.67 -9.98 -10.49
C GLY A 412 -7.89 -10.30 -11.33
N ALA A 413 -7.89 -11.45 -11.97
CA ALA A 413 -8.97 -11.88 -12.87
C ALA A 413 -10.25 -12.34 -12.15
N ALA A 414 -10.40 -12.12 -10.85
CA ALA A 414 -11.63 -12.45 -10.11
C ALA A 414 -11.85 -11.52 -8.92
N ALA A 415 -13.09 -11.41 -8.47
CA ALA A 415 -13.49 -10.65 -7.30
C ALA A 415 -14.34 -11.48 -6.33
N LEU A 416 -14.20 -11.19 -5.04
CA LEU A 416 -15.08 -11.68 -3.97
C LEU A 416 -15.99 -10.57 -3.48
N ASP A 417 -17.23 -10.91 -3.31
CA ASP A 417 -18.27 -10.12 -2.65
C ASP A 417 -18.01 -10.06 -1.12
N ASP A 418 -18.59 -9.10 -0.41
CA ASP A 418 -18.47 -8.83 1.03
C ASP A 418 -18.63 -10.10 1.90
N ASN A 419 -19.46 -11.03 1.43
CA ASN A 419 -19.79 -12.30 2.08
C ASN A 419 -18.84 -13.46 1.72
N GLY A 420 -17.75 -13.20 1.01
CA GLY A 420 -16.77 -14.16 0.58
C GLY A 420 -17.16 -15.05 -0.60
N LYS A 421 -18.29 -14.80 -1.26
CA LYS A 421 -18.65 -15.50 -2.51
C LYS A 421 -17.93 -14.88 -3.70
N ILE A 422 -17.83 -15.65 -4.78
CA ILE A 422 -17.35 -15.11 -6.06
C ILE A 422 -18.38 -14.10 -6.58
N LEU A 423 -17.96 -12.85 -6.78
CA LEU A 423 -18.72 -11.82 -7.45
C LEU A 423 -18.67 -12.06 -8.96
N TYR A 424 -17.47 -12.17 -9.51
CA TYR A 424 -17.22 -12.56 -10.91
C TYR A 424 -15.83 -13.17 -11.09
N SER A 425 -15.59 -13.71 -12.29
CA SER A 425 -14.26 -14.00 -12.82
C SER A 425 -14.22 -13.62 -14.30
N THR A 426 -13.12 -12.96 -14.75
CA THR A 426 -12.87 -12.71 -16.17
C THR A 426 -12.39 -13.98 -16.90
N GLY A 427 -11.76 -14.90 -16.17
CA GLY A 427 -11.19 -16.14 -16.71
C GLY A 427 -9.86 -15.97 -17.44
N TYR A 428 -9.23 -14.80 -17.36
CA TYR A 428 -7.93 -14.55 -18.01
C TYR A 428 -6.73 -15.12 -17.25
N GLY A 429 -6.91 -15.44 -15.95
CA GLY A 429 -5.90 -16.15 -15.18
C GLY A 429 -4.97 -15.20 -14.41
N HIS A 430 -3.93 -15.78 -13.82
CA HIS A 430 -2.94 -15.09 -12.99
C HIS A 430 -2.20 -13.97 -13.73
N GLY A 431 -1.84 -12.92 -12.99
CA GLY A 431 -1.04 -11.80 -13.46
C GLY A 431 -0.19 -11.15 -12.35
N ASP A 432 0.67 -10.20 -12.71
CA ASP A 432 1.68 -9.59 -11.82
C ASP A 432 1.31 -8.18 -11.33
N ALA A 433 0.35 -7.51 -11.96
CA ALA A 433 -0.06 -6.16 -11.58
C ALA A 433 -1.52 -5.90 -11.92
N MET A 434 -2.18 -5.16 -11.05
CA MET A 434 -3.55 -4.67 -11.25
C MET A 434 -3.73 -3.29 -10.64
N HIS A 435 -4.60 -2.48 -11.21
CA HIS A 435 -4.94 -1.15 -10.73
C HIS A 435 -6.44 -0.96 -10.74
N VAL A 436 -7.00 -0.46 -9.64
CA VAL A 436 -8.43 -0.17 -9.50
C VAL A 436 -8.62 1.32 -9.25
N ALA A 437 -9.33 2.00 -10.14
CA ALA A 437 -9.63 3.43 -10.05
C ALA A 437 -10.80 3.78 -11.00
N ASP A 438 -11.30 5.01 -10.95
CA ASP A 438 -12.17 5.60 -11.98
C ASP A 438 -11.30 5.91 -13.23
N LEU A 439 -10.98 4.83 -13.99
CA LEU A 439 -10.10 4.90 -15.16
C LEU A 439 -10.78 5.56 -16.35
N ILE A 440 -12.10 5.40 -16.46
CA ILE A 440 -12.93 5.88 -17.56
C ILE A 440 -14.07 6.74 -17.00
N PRO A 441 -13.86 8.03 -16.77
CA PRO A 441 -14.81 8.90 -16.06
C PRO A 441 -16.22 9.00 -16.67
N GLU A 442 -16.41 8.56 -17.94
CA GLU A 442 -17.69 8.47 -18.61
C GLU A 442 -18.50 7.22 -18.21
N ASN A 443 -17.84 6.20 -17.68
CA ASN A 443 -18.51 5.05 -17.08
C ASN A 443 -18.93 5.36 -15.63
N ALA A 444 -19.93 4.66 -15.13
CA ALA A 444 -20.27 4.74 -13.72
C ALA A 444 -19.48 3.67 -12.96
N GLY A 445 -18.91 4.02 -11.81
CA GLY A 445 -18.15 3.10 -10.95
C GLY A 445 -16.65 3.10 -11.22
N LEU A 446 -16.00 2.04 -10.79
CA LEU A 446 -14.57 1.84 -10.93
C LEU A 446 -14.27 0.80 -12.02
N GLU A 447 -13.09 0.87 -12.59
CA GLU A 447 -12.54 -0.14 -13.48
C GLU A 447 -11.28 -0.78 -12.90
N VAL A 448 -11.00 -1.98 -13.38
CA VAL A 448 -9.78 -2.72 -13.11
C VAL A 448 -8.94 -2.76 -14.39
N PHE A 449 -7.71 -2.28 -14.34
CA PHE A 449 -6.69 -2.62 -15.32
C PHE A 449 -5.89 -3.80 -14.77
N ASP A 450 -5.84 -4.92 -15.52
CA ASP A 450 -5.15 -6.15 -15.12
C ASP A 450 -4.20 -6.63 -16.22
N VAL A 451 -3.02 -7.13 -15.84
CA VAL A 451 -2.03 -7.72 -16.76
C VAL A 451 -1.89 -9.20 -16.50
N HIS A 452 -1.71 -10.00 -17.57
CA HIS A 452 -1.82 -11.45 -17.55
C HIS A 452 -0.54 -12.16 -17.94
N GLU A 453 -0.38 -13.41 -17.46
CA GLU A 453 0.73 -14.32 -17.78
C GLU A 453 0.27 -15.56 -18.58
N LYS A 454 -1.00 -15.65 -18.94
CA LYS A 454 -1.56 -16.87 -19.53
C LYS A 454 -1.27 -16.97 -21.03
N LYS A 455 -0.64 -18.06 -21.44
CA LYS A 455 -0.11 -18.29 -22.79
C LYS A 455 -1.11 -18.24 -23.97
N LYS A 456 -2.38 -18.19 -23.77
CA LYS A 456 -3.40 -18.21 -24.83
C LYS A 456 -4.44 -17.12 -24.63
N GLU A 457 -4.14 -16.14 -23.82
CA GLU A 457 -5.03 -15.04 -23.51
C GLU A 457 -4.35 -13.71 -23.86
N TYR A 458 -5.10 -12.63 -23.86
CA TYR A 458 -4.58 -11.28 -24.06
C TYR A 458 -3.58 -10.90 -22.96
N ALA A 459 -2.66 -10.02 -23.25
CA ALA A 459 -1.65 -9.57 -22.31
C ALA A 459 -2.24 -8.69 -21.18
N TRP A 460 -3.33 -7.99 -21.49
CA TRP A 460 -3.99 -7.09 -20.52
C TRP A 460 -5.48 -6.95 -20.85
N ASP A 461 -6.26 -6.54 -19.87
CA ASP A 461 -7.61 -6.05 -20.04
C ASP A 461 -7.93 -4.84 -19.15
N ILE A 462 -9.01 -4.12 -19.48
CA ILE A 462 -9.74 -3.23 -18.60
C ILE A 462 -11.15 -3.76 -18.49
N HIS A 463 -11.62 -3.99 -17.27
CA HIS A 463 -12.97 -4.45 -17.00
C HIS A 463 -13.67 -3.62 -15.94
N ASP A 464 -14.98 -3.65 -15.97
CA ASP A 464 -15.86 -3.05 -14.98
C ASP A 464 -15.70 -3.78 -13.64
N ALA A 465 -15.39 -3.04 -12.59
CA ALA A 465 -15.01 -3.59 -11.29
C ALA A 465 -16.16 -4.28 -10.55
N ALA A 466 -17.42 -3.90 -10.82
CA ALA A 466 -18.59 -4.50 -10.21
C ALA A 466 -19.03 -5.82 -10.88
N THR A 467 -18.79 -5.96 -12.17
CA THR A 467 -19.40 -7.04 -12.97
C THR A 467 -18.39 -7.94 -13.68
N GLY A 468 -17.13 -7.55 -13.76
CA GLY A 468 -16.12 -8.25 -14.56
C GLY A 468 -16.36 -8.17 -16.07
N ARG A 469 -17.27 -7.30 -16.54
CA ARG A 469 -17.54 -7.08 -17.96
C ARG A 469 -16.32 -6.42 -18.62
N ILE A 470 -15.74 -7.10 -19.62
CA ILE A 470 -14.58 -6.57 -20.33
C ILE A 470 -15.00 -5.33 -21.15
N ILE A 471 -14.27 -4.24 -20.94
CA ILE A 471 -14.39 -2.97 -21.65
C ILE A 471 -13.35 -2.91 -22.76
N LEU A 472 -12.08 -3.13 -22.43
CA LEU A 472 -10.96 -3.17 -23.36
C LEU A 472 -10.11 -4.41 -23.10
N LYS A 473 -9.47 -4.92 -24.12
CA LYS A 473 -8.48 -6.00 -24.02
C LYS A 473 -7.52 -5.98 -25.18
N GLY A 474 -6.31 -6.45 -24.99
CA GLY A 474 -5.32 -6.45 -26.06
C GLY A 474 -3.94 -6.90 -25.64
N GLY A 475 -2.96 -6.47 -26.44
CA GLY A 475 -1.56 -6.84 -26.31
C GLY A 475 -1.24 -8.21 -26.90
N PRO A 476 0.07 -8.58 -26.96
CA PRO A 476 0.51 -9.83 -27.53
C PRO A 476 0.08 -11.02 -26.67
N GLU A 477 -0.41 -12.09 -27.31
CA GLU A 477 -0.71 -13.34 -26.63
C GLU A 477 0.56 -14.10 -26.24
N GLY A 478 0.47 -14.90 -25.18
CA GLY A 478 1.49 -15.89 -24.85
C GLY A 478 2.74 -15.36 -24.19
N ILE A 479 2.71 -14.15 -23.67
CA ILE A 479 3.81 -13.54 -22.93
C ILE A 479 3.56 -13.58 -21.43
N ASP A 480 4.64 -13.56 -20.66
CA ASP A 480 4.66 -13.15 -19.26
C ASP A 480 4.75 -11.62 -19.25
N ASN A 481 3.61 -10.95 -19.02
CA ASN A 481 3.54 -9.51 -19.17
C ASN A 481 4.21 -8.75 -18.00
N GLY A 482 4.40 -9.39 -16.87
CA GLY A 482 5.06 -8.83 -15.70
C GLY A 482 4.32 -7.62 -15.13
N ARG A 483 4.97 -6.46 -15.04
CA ARG A 483 4.37 -5.24 -14.47
C ARG A 483 3.54 -4.47 -15.49
N GLY A 484 2.58 -3.71 -14.99
CA GLY A 484 1.85 -2.69 -15.74
C GLY A 484 1.52 -1.52 -14.83
N LEU A 485 1.16 -0.39 -15.40
CA LEU A 485 0.76 0.81 -14.69
C LEU A 485 -0.42 1.48 -15.40
N ALA A 486 -1.42 1.88 -14.61
CA ALA A 486 -2.44 2.84 -15.02
C ALA A 486 -2.21 4.14 -14.25
N ALA A 487 -2.17 5.28 -14.96
CA ALA A 487 -1.91 6.58 -14.37
C ALA A 487 -2.59 7.70 -15.16
N GLN A 488 -3.02 8.75 -14.45
CA GLN A 488 -3.61 9.96 -15.04
C GLN A 488 -2.49 10.93 -15.45
N ILE A 489 -1.80 10.65 -16.56
CA ILE A 489 -0.64 11.42 -17.01
C ILE A 489 -0.97 12.63 -17.90
N ASP A 490 -2.25 12.83 -18.21
CA ASP A 490 -2.76 14.01 -18.93
C ASP A 490 -4.14 14.40 -18.40
N SER A 491 -4.17 15.34 -17.48
CA SER A 491 -5.41 15.81 -16.83
C SER A 491 -6.38 16.54 -17.78
N THR A 492 -5.98 16.83 -19.02
CA THR A 492 -6.85 17.52 -19.98
C THR A 492 -7.97 16.61 -20.50
N THR A 493 -7.74 15.31 -20.61
CA THR A 493 -8.71 14.33 -21.09
C THR A 493 -9.62 13.79 -19.99
N GLY A 494 -9.14 13.76 -18.73
CA GLY A 494 -9.82 13.13 -17.62
C GLY A 494 -9.69 11.59 -17.57
N ALA A 495 -9.42 10.92 -18.69
CA ALA A 495 -9.19 9.47 -18.72
C ALA A 495 -7.77 9.10 -18.26
N PHE A 496 -7.64 7.93 -17.67
CA PHE A 496 -6.34 7.35 -17.39
C PHE A 496 -5.65 6.84 -18.66
N TYR A 497 -4.36 6.65 -18.53
CA TYR A 497 -3.53 5.98 -19.53
C TYR A 497 -2.93 4.73 -18.91
N PHE A 498 -2.65 3.73 -19.73
CA PHE A 498 -2.11 2.46 -19.26
C PHE A 498 -1.06 1.89 -20.21
N TRP A 499 -0.15 1.12 -19.69
CA TRP A 499 0.91 0.40 -20.42
C TRP A 499 1.48 -0.71 -19.54
N SER A 500 2.23 -1.63 -20.15
CA SER A 500 2.80 -2.76 -19.44
C SER A 500 4.20 -3.12 -19.92
N ALA A 501 4.86 -4.06 -19.26
CA ALA A 501 6.20 -4.52 -19.62
C ALA A 501 6.21 -5.20 -20.98
N GLY A 502 5.18 -5.95 -21.32
CA GLY A 502 5.05 -6.69 -22.58
C GLY A 502 4.36 -5.92 -23.70
N ASP A 503 3.56 -4.89 -23.37
CA ASP A 503 2.96 -3.94 -24.31
C ASP A 503 3.21 -2.53 -23.80
N SER A 504 4.33 -1.95 -24.24
CA SER A 504 4.82 -0.66 -23.74
C SER A 504 4.21 0.55 -24.43
N ASP A 505 3.35 0.38 -25.41
CA ASP A 505 2.59 1.47 -26.00
C ASP A 505 1.67 2.11 -24.95
N ILE A 506 1.73 3.43 -24.85
CA ILE A 506 0.85 4.18 -23.95
C ILE A 506 -0.52 4.28 -24.63
N ARG A 507 -1.54 3.78 -23.95
CA ARG A 507 -2.92 3.75 -24.43
C ARG A 507 -3.85 4.56 -23.53
N SER A 508 -4.85 5.20 -24.15
CA SER A 508 -5.95 5.81 -23.42
C SER A 508 -6.92 4.75 -22.91
N ALA A 509 -7.32 4.82 -21.65
CA ALA A 509 -8.36 3.96 -21.09
C ALA A 509 -9.76 4.24 -21.69
N ALA A 510 -9.99 5.45 -22.20
CA ALA A 510 -11.29 5.82 -22.78
C ALA A 510 -11.65 5.00 -24.04
N ASP A 511 -10.67 4.63 -24.88
CA ASP A 511 -10.93 3.98 -26.16
C ASP A 511 -9.86 2.96 -26.61
N GLY A 512 -8.85 2.70 -25.80
CA GLY A 512 -7.76 1.76 -26.07
C GLY A 512 -6.75 2.22 -27.12
N LYS A 513 -6.89 3.45 -27.68
CA LYS A 513 -5.99 3.94 -28.71
C LYS A 513 -4.59 4.23 -28.16
N VAL A 514 -3.59 3.90 -28.99
CA VAL A 514 -2.19 4.27 -28.73
C VAL A 514 -2.03 5.77 -28.88
N VAL A 515 -1.55 6.43 -27.84
CA VAL A 515 -1.25 7.86 -27.84
C VAL A 515 0.25 8.14 -27.98
N SER A 516 1.10 7.18 -27.59
CA SER A 516 2.56 7.29 -27.70
C SER A 516 3.22 5.91 -27.67
N GLY A 517 4.30 5.74 -28.41
CA GLY A 517 5.21 4.59 -28.35
C GLY A 517 6.42 4.83 -27.42
N ILE A 518 6.45 5.92 -26.66
CA ILE A 518 7.56 6.21 -25.74
C ILE A 518 7.45 5.29 -24.52
N ARG A 519 8.52 4.57 -24.22
CA ARG A 519 8.57 3.70 -23.06
C ARG A 519 8.66 4.51 -21.77
N LEU A 520 7.68 4.35 -20.89
CA LEU A 520 7.59 4.98 -19.57
C LEU A 520 7.93 4.00 -18.43
N PRO A 521 8.24 4.51 -17.22
CA PRO A 521 8.26 3.71 -15.99
C PRO A 521 6.95 2.96 -15.77
N ILE A 522 6.99 1.81 -15.11
CA ILE A 522 5.84 0.89 -14.96
C ILE A 522 5.56 0.48 -13.49
N ASN A 523 6.23 1.08 -12.52
CA ASN A 523 6.12 0.60 -11.14
C ASN A 523 5.13 1.40 -10.30
N PHE A 524 5.27 2.74 -10.24
CA PHE A 524 4.43 3.58 -9.38
C PHE A 524 4.00 4.88 -10.09
N ARG A 525 2.87 5.42 -9.68
CA ARG A 525 2.44 6.79 -9.91
C ARG A 525 2.50 7.58 -8.60
N ILE A 526 2.55 8.90 -8.61
CA ILE A 526 2.58 9.75 -7.42
C ILE A 526 2.01 11.14 -7.73
N TYR A 527 1.29 11.76 -6.80
CA TYR A 527 0.93 13.17 -6.86
C TYR A 527 2.06 14.01 -6.27
N TRP A 528 2.84 14.69 -7.11
CA TRP A 528 4.05 15.40 -6.68
C TRP A 528 4.08 16.90 -6.97
N ASP A 529 3.91 17.33 -8.24
CA ASP A 529 4.12 18.76 -8.60
C ASP A 529 2.89 19.65 -8.38
N GLY A 530 1.79 19.08 -7.89
CA GLY A 530 0.63 19.84 -7.43
C GLY A 530 -0.28 20.35 -8.54
N ASP A 531 -0.16 19.82 -9.76
CA ASP A 531 -1.25 19.84 -10.73
C ASP A 531 -2.12 18.57 -10.54
N ALA A 532 -3.25 18.44 -11.16
CA ALA A 532 -4.13 17.29 -10.98
C ALA A 532 -3.70 16.04 -11.80
N GLN A 533 -2.43 15.90 -12.13
CA GLN A 533 -1.87 14.87 -12.97
C GLN A 533 -0.91 14.00 -12.17
N ASP A 534 -0.88 12.71 -12.46
CA ASP A 534 0.09 11.79 -11.88
C ASP A 534 1.49 12.04 -12.44
N GLU A 535 2.49 12.01 -11.60
CA GLU A 535 3.87 11.75 -11.95
C GLU A 535 4.18 10.26 -11.84
N LEU A 536 5.30 9.85 -12.47
CA LEU A 536 5.74 8.46 -12.52
C LEU A 536 6.93 8.27 -11.60
N LEU A 537 6.77 7.41 -10.58
CA LEU A 537 7.80 7.07 -9.61
C LEU A 537 8.38 5.70 -9.94
N ASP A 538 9.69 5.65 -10.23
CA ASP A 538 10.40 4.38 -10.47
C ASP A 538 11.80 4.44 -9.86
N GLY A 539 12.08 3.50 -8.98
CA GLY A 539 13.27 3.52 -8.16
C GLY A 539 13.25 4.74 -7.25
N VAL A 540 14.19 5.65 -7.46
CA VAL A 540 14.32 6.90 -6.71
C VAL A 540 14.17 8.14 -7.62
N ASN A 541 13.44 7.99 -8.73
CA ASN A 541 13.23 9.06 -9.70
C ASN A 541 11.74 9.32 -9.90
N ILE A 542 11.38 10.60 -9.88
CA ILE A 542 10.05 11.08 -10.19
C ILE A 542 10.10 11.73 -11.57
N ARG A 543 9.20 11.34 -12.47
CA ARG A 543 9.13 11.84 -13.84
C ARG A 543 7.74 12.34 -14.18
N LYS A 544 7.67 13.53 -14.74
CA LYS A 544 6.45 14.03 -15.35
C LYS A 544 6.48 13.75 -16.84
N TRP A 545 5.40 13.15 -17.34
CA TRP A 545 5.20 12.95 -18.77
C TRP A 545 4.72 14.24 -19.45
N ASN A 546 5.10 14.43 -20.72
CA ASN A 546 4.51 15.38 -21.63
C ASN A 546 4.55 14.80 -23.05
N ALA A 547 3.82 15.40 -23.98
CA ALA A 547 3.69 14.89 -25.37
C ALA A 547 5.04 14.71 -26.11
N GLY A 548 6.12 15.36 -25.66
CA GLY A 548 7.47 15.24 -26.24
C GLY A 548 8.41 14.30 -25.49
N GLY A 549 7.94 13.63 -24.40
CA GLY A 549 8.77 12.76 -23.57
C GLY A 549 8.47 12.87 -22.11
N SER A 550 9.51 12.78 -21.26
CA SER A 550 9.35 12.97 -19.82
C SER A 550 10.50 13.79 -19.24
N LYS A 551 10.20 14.59 -18.22
CA LYS A 551 11.18 15.35 -17.44
C LYS A 551 11.32 14.78 -16.03
N LEU A 552 12.50 15.00 -15.40
CA LEU A 552 12.71 14.65 -14.01
C LEU A 552 12.25 15.78 -13.11
N LEU A 553 11.59 15.43 -12.01
CA LEU A 553 11.22 16.34 -10.94
C LEU A 553 12.03 16.03 -9.66
N GLY A 554 12.34 17.06 -8.92
CA GLY A 554 12.89 17.00 -7.57
C GLY A 554 11.97 17.73 -6.58
N ILE A 555 12.47 18.04 -5.40
CA ILE A 555 11.72 18.69 -4.31
C ILE A 555 11.22 20.08 -4.74
N PHE A 556 12.01 20.84 -5.51
CA PHE A 556 11.76 22.22 -5.90
C PHE A 556 11.32 22.39 -7.38
N GLY A 557 10.94 21.33 -8.05
CA GLY A 557 10.57 21.35 -9.46
C GLY A 557 11.55 20.61 -10.38
N ASP A 558 11.74 21.11 -11.59
CA ASP A 558 12.55 20.44 -12.61
C ASP A 558 14.02 20.26 -12.16
N VAL A 559 14.53 19.05 -12.35
CA VAL A 559 15.96 18.79 -12.11
C VAL A 559 16.81 19.45 -13.20
N ASP A 560 17.76 20.30 -12.77
CA ASP A 560 18.66 21.02 -13.62
C ASP A 560 19.44 20.10 -14.60
N ASN A 561 19.48 20.47 -15.87
CA ASN A 561 20.18 19.70 -16.91
C ASN A 561 21.69 19.62 -16.73
N GLU A 562 22.33 20.60 -16.10
CA GLU A 562 23.78 20.53 -15.78
C GLU A 562 24.06 19.50 -14.70
N ARG A 563 23.24 19.41 -13.65
CA ARG A 563 23.32 18.35 -12.64
C ARG A 563 23.09 16.96 -13.23
N LYS A 564 22.17 16.82 -14.19
CA LYS A 564 21.97 15.58 -14.96
C LYS A 564 23.23 15.16 -15.71
N ARG A 565 23.88 16.10 -16.44
CA ARG A 565 25.11 15.83 -17.21
C ARG A 565 26.28 15.39 -16.30
N THR A 566 26.47 16.04 -15.16
CA THR A 566 27.54 15.71 -14.21
C THR A 566 27.38 14.30 -13.63
N LEU A 567 26.14 13.90 -13.30
CA LEU A 567 25.85 12.55 -12.81
C LEU A 567 25.98 11.49 -13.90
N THR A 568 25.52 11.76 -15.10
CA THR A 568 25.66 10.87 -16.25
C THR A 568 27.14 10.69 -16.60
N ALA A 569 27.95 11.75 -16.57
CA ALA A 569 29.38 11.69 -16.83
C ALA A 569 30.14 10.89 -15.76
N ARG A 570 29.81 11.06 -14.48
CA ARG A 570 30.41 10.27 -13.39
C ARG A 570 30.04 8.79 -13.47
N ASN A 571 28.84 8.46 -13.91
CA ASN A 571 28.36 7.08 -14.08
C ASN A 571 28.82 6.46 -15.41
N GLY A 572 29.05 7.27 -16.44
CA GLY A 572 29.52 6.83 -17.76
C GLY A 572 31.02 6.52 -17.82
N ALA A 573 31.81 6.97 -16.85
CA ALA A 573 33.24 6.67 -16.76
C ALA A 573 33.57 5.20 -16.41
N THR A 574 32.59 4.41 -16.00
CA THR A 574 32.70 2.96 -15.87
C THR A 574 32.02 2.28 -17.05
N GLY A 575 32.62 2.37 -18.24
CA GLY A 575 32.18 1.73 -19.50
C GLY A 575 32.20 0.20 -19.46
N SER A 576 31.86 -0.42 -18.35
CA SER A 576 31.53 -1.84 -18.28
C SER A 576 30.08 -2.04 -18.68
N PRO A 577 29.76 -2.95 -19.61
CA PRO A 577 28.39 -3.44 -19.78
C PRO A 577 27.94 -3.88 -18.38
N MET A 578 26.70 -3.49 -18.01
CA MET A 578 26.14 -3.83 -16.70
C MET A 578 26.50 -5.26 -16.37
N ALA A 579 27.37 -5.46 -15.39
CA ALA A 579 27.63 -6.79 -14.88
C ALA A 579 26.28 -7.37 -14.52
N LYS A 580 25.97 -8.54 -15.06
CA LYS A 580 24.74 -9.28 -14.70
C LYS A 580 24.65 -9.31 -13.18
N GLY A 581 23.73 -8.48 -12.61
CA GLY A 581 23.59 -8.37 -11.16
C GLY A 581 23.67 -6.96 -10.54
N LEU A 582 24.14 -5.92 -11.25
CA LEU A 582 24.02 -4.54 -10.77
C LEU A 582 22.59 -4.04 -10.93
N ARG A 583 21.90 -3.98 -9.83
CA ARG A 583 20.48 -3.75 -9.72
C ARG A 583 20.17 -2.25 -9.86
N SER A 584 19.02 -1.91 -10.45
CA SER A 584 18.57 -0.54 -10.70
C SER A 584 18.57 0.35 -9.45
N PHE A 585 18.32 -0.23 -8.27
CA PHE A 585 18.34 0.47 -6.98
C PHE A 585 19.72 0.97 -6.51
N GLN A 586 20.81 0.59 -7.18
CA GLN A 586 22.16 1.11 -6.90
C GLN A 586 22.49 2.37 -7.70
N ARG A 587 21.60 2.86 -8.56
CA ARG A 587 21.81 4.10 -9.32
C ARG A 587 21.62 5.31 -8.40
N PRO A 588 22.48 6.36 -8.52
CA PRO A 588 22.26 7.61 -7.82
C PRO A 588 20.89 8.20 -8.18
N SER A 589 20.21 8.78 -7.19
CA SER A 589 19.00 9.54 -7.45
C SER A 589 19.31 10.82 -8.22
N LEU A 590 18.62 11.06 -9.32
CA LEU A 590 18.61 12.34 -10.02
C LEU A 590 17.57 13.29 -9.42
N SER A 591 16.40 12.76 -8.99
CA SER A 591 15.32 13.55 -8.40
C SER A 591 15.71 14.20 -7.07
N PHE A 592 16.50 13.47 -6.24
CA PHE A 592 16.92 13.92 -4.91
C PHE A 592 18.43 14.20 -4.82
N ASN A 593 19.06 14.51 -5.96
CA ASN A 593 20.51 14.79 -6.00
C ASN A 593 20.89 15.93 -5.07
N GLY A 594 21.84 15.67 -4.17
CA GLY A 594 22.28 16.62 -3.14
C GLY A 594 21.37 16.66 -1.89
N TYR A 595 20.31 15.85 -1.84
CA TYR A 595 19.32 15.78 -0.76
C TYR A 595 19.25 14.36 -0.18
N GLY A 596 20.31 13.92 0.46
CA GLY A 596 20.43 12.56 0.99
C GLY A 596 20.96 11.55 -0.02
N ASN A 597 20.84 10.26 0.32
CA ASN A 597 21.35 9.14 -0.47
C ASN A 597 20.30 8.01 -0.57
N PRO A 598 19.13 8.28 -1.13
CA PRO A 598 18.02 7.34 -1.11
C PRO A 598 18.28 6.11 -1.97
N ALA A 599 17.68 4.98 -1.57
CA ALA A 599 17.64 3.75 -2.33
C ALA A 599 16.26 3.08 -2.25
N SER A 600 15.83 2.55 -3.37
CA SER A 600 14.60 1.76 -3.48
C SER A 600 14.78 0.34 -2.93
N ASN A 601 13.66 -0.35 -2.72
CA ASN A 601 13.55 -1.72 -2.25
C ASN A 601 13.12 -2.69 -3.37
N ASN A 602 13.01 -3.97 -3.03
CA ASN A 602 12.34 -5.02 -3.81
C ASN A 602 12.89 -5.21 -5.24
N TRP A 603 14.18 -4.96 -5.44
CA TRP A 603 14.97 -5.26 -6.64
C TRP A 603 14.39 -4.68 -7.93
N THR A 604 13.96 -5.57 -8.85
CA THR A 604 13.39 -5.16 -10.14
C THR A 604 12.07 -4.41 -10.02
N LYS A 605 11.41 -4.49 -8.86
CA LYS A 605 10.16 -3.77 -8.60
C LYS A 605 10.42 -2.30 -8.23
N ASN A 606 11.64 -1.96 -7.78
CA ASN A 606 12.09 -0.59 -7.52
C ASN A 606 11.13 0.25 -6.67
N THR A 607 10.60 -0.36 -5.60
CA THR A 607 9.56 0.30 -4.78
C THR A 607 10.17 1.23 -3.73
N PRO A 608 9.49 2.31 -3.32
CA PRO A 608 9.80 3.00 -2.07
C PRO A 608 9.57 2.09 -0.85
N CYS A 609 9.97 2.53 0.33
CA CYS A 609 9.51 1.89 1.58
C CYS A 609 8.02 2.13 1.79
N LEU A 610 7.55 3.35 1.49
CA LEU A 610 6.15 3.77 1.53
C LEU A 610 5.98 4.98 0.63
N GLN A 611 4.82 5.09 -0.02
CA GLN A 611 4.28 6.29 -0.64
C GLN A 611 2.91 6.55 -0.03
N ALA A 612 2.70 7.72 0.56
CA ALA A 612 1.43 8.09 1.16
C ALA A 612 1.35 9.60 1.40
N ASP A 613 0.14 10.15 1.47
CA ASP A 613 -0.14 11.49 2.01
C ASP A 613 -0.05 11.44 3.55
N LEU A 614 1.20 11.49 4.07
CA LEU A 614 1.48 11.33 5.49
C LEU A 614 1.22 12.59 6.31
N PHE A 615 1.49 13.76 5.72
CA PHE A 615 1.35 15.07 6.35
C PHE A 615 1.36 16.18 5.28
N GLY A 616 1.16 17.43 5.68
CA GLY A 616 1.14 18.52 4.71
C GLY A 616 -0.17 18.62 3.93
N ASP A 617 -0.09 19.09 2.69
CA ASP A 617 -1.26 19.17 1.82
C ASP A 617 -1.53 17.78 1.16
N TRP A 618 -2.48 17.72 0.24
CA TRP A 618 -2.93 16.48 -0.41
C TRP A 618 -1.88 15.75 -1.27
N ARG A 619 -0.66 16.28 -1.41
CA ARG A 619 0.40 15.64 -2.19
C ARG A 619 1.12 14.61 -1.34
N GLU A 620 1.60 13.58 -2.01
CA GLU A 620 2.14 12.40 -1.34
C GLU A 620 3.60 12.59 -0.93
N GLU A 621 3.96 12.06 0.23
CA GLU A 621 5.32 11.84 0.65
C GLU A 621 5.83 10.50 0.13
N VAL A 622 7.16 10.40 0.00
CA VAL A 622 7.83 9.16 -0.34
C VAL A 622 8.94 8.82 0.65
N VAL A 623 8.89 7.62 1.18
CA VAL A 623 9.84 7.11 2.17
C VAL A 623 10.85 6.21 1.49
N TYR A 624 12.13 6.52 1.65
CA TYR A 624 13.24 5.69 1.17
C TYR A 624 14.21 5.37 2.30
N ARG A 625 14.83 4.19 2.26
CA ARG A 625 16.02 3.93 3.08
C ARG A 625 17.24 4.67 2.55
N ASP A 626 18.23 4.88 3.40
CA ASP A 626 19.56 5.26 2.93
C ASP A 626 20.23 4.06 2.23
N ARG A 627 21.08 4.35 1.23
CA ARG A 627 21.79 3.33 0.46
C ARG A 627 22.91 2.67 1.26
N ASP A 628 23.63 3.45 2.03
CA ASP A 628 24.87 3.06 2.68
C ASP A 628 24.72 2.96 4.20
N ASP A 629 23.80 3.72 4.78
CA ASP A 629 23.45 3.68 6.20
C ASP A 629 22.14 2.90 6.43
N ASN A 630 22.25 1.65 6.77
CA ASN A 630 21.14 0.75 7.05
C ASN A 630 20.29 1.15 8.27
N SER A 631 20.58 2.25 8.95
CA SER A 631 19.81 2.76 10.10
C SER A 631 19.08 4.07 9.81
N THR A 632 19.05 4.53 8.57
CA THR A 632 18.42 5.80 8.20
C THR A 632 17.33 5.60 7.14
N ILE A 633 16.22 6.31 7.32
CA ILE A 633 15.22 6.56 6.29
C ILE A 633 15.11 8.05 6.00
N TYR A 634 14.69 8.36 4.79
CA TYR A 634 14.32 9.70 4.33
C TYR A 634 12.83 9.76 4.05
N ILE A 635 12.18 10.84 4.47
CA ILE A 635 10.81 11.15 4.06
C ILE A 635 10.89 12.45 3.26
N TYR A 636 10.59 12.34 1.97
CA TYR A 636 10.61 13.48 1.05
C TYR A 636 9.19 14.00 0.87
N THR A 637 9.05 15.31 1.00
CA THR A 637 7.87 16.07 0.60
C THR A 637 8.22 17.01 -0.56
N THR A 638 7.24 17.54 -1.25
CA THR A 638 7.43 18.50 -2.32
C THR A 638 7.26 19.94 -1.82
N GLU A 639 8.07 20.86 -2.34
CA GLU A 639 7.93 22.31 -2.11
C GLU A 639 7.49 23.07 -3.37
N ILE A 640 7.04 22.35 -4.39
CA ILE A 640 6.49 22.94 -5.61
C ILE A 640 5.15 23.60 -5.26
N PRO A 641 4.92 24.90 -5.55
CA PRO A 641 3.65 25.54 -5.27
C PRO A 641 2.50 24.90 -6.04
N THR A 642 1.35 24.71 -5.39
CA THR A 642 0.11 24.28 -6.04
C THR A 642 -0.95 25.38 -5.94
N ALA A 643 -1.84 25.43 -6.93
CA ALA A 643 -3.03 26.27 -6.90
C ALA A 643 -4.28 25.52 -6.42
N TYR A 644 -4.17 24.22 -6.22
CA TYR A 644 -5.29 23.37 -5.86
C TYR A 644 -5.41 23.20 -4.35
N ARG A 645 -6.66 23.18 -3.91
CA ARG A 645 -7.07 22.87 -2.54
C ARG A 645 -7.88 21.59 -2.59
N TYR A 646 -7.38 20.56 -1.94
CA TYR A 646 -8.05 19.26 -1.88
C TYR A 646 -7.90 18.64 -0.49
N PRO A 647 -8.86 17.86 0.00
CA PRO A 647 -8.71 17.14 1.27
C PRO A 647 -7.55 16.15 1.22
N THR A 648 -7.02 15.82 2.39
CA THR A 648 -6.03 14.73 2.48
C THR A 648 -6.54 13.48 1.79
N LEU A 649 -5.69 12.87 0.98
CA LEU A 649 -6.01 11.63 0.24
C LEU A 649 -6.29 10.46 1.20
N MET A 650 -5.79 10.53 2.44
CA MET A 650 -6.06 9.53 3.48
C MET A 650 -7.54 9.48 3.89
N HIS A 651 -8.35 10.47 3.52
CA HIS A 651 -9.81 10.47 3.70
C HIS A 651 -10.57 9.93 2.47
N ASP A 652 -9.89 9.59 1.38
CA ASP A 652 -10.46 8.77 0.32
C ASP A 652 -10.35 7.29 0.71
N HIS A 653 -11.47 6.59 0.71
CA HIS A 653 -11.54 5.22 1.20
C HIS A 653 -10.64 4.25 0.40
N VAL A 654 -10.73 4.28 -0.92
CA VAL A 654 -9.95 3.38 -1.80
C VAL A 654 -8.46 3.66 -1.63
N TYR A 655 -8.08 4.94 -1.56
CA TYR A 655 -6.70 5.34 -1.31
C TYR A 655 -6.18 4.85 0.04
N ARG A 656 -6.96 5.05 1.11
CA ARG A 656 -6.55 4.63 2.46
C ARG A 656 -6.40 3.10 2.57
N MET A 657 -7.30 2.35 1.94
CA MET A 657 -7.12 0.89 1.83
C MET A 657 -5.87 0.54 1.03
N GLY A 658 -5.57 1.31 -0.03
CA GLY A 658 -4.33 1.21 -0.82
C GLY A 658 -3.07 1.38 0.01
N ILE A 659 -3.06 2.31 0.96
CA ILE A 659 -1.93 2.50 1.89
C ILE A 659 -1.75 1.27 2.79
N VAL A 660 -2.84 0.69 3.29
CA VAL A 660 -2.77 -0.50 4.17
C VAL A 660 -2.19 -1.71 3.45
N TRP A 661 -2.59 -1.97 2.20
CA TRP A 661 -2.09 -3.13 1.45
C TRP A 661 -0.82 -2.85 0.64
N GLN A 662 -0.26 -1.62 0.65
CA GLN A 662 0.91 -1.29 -0.16
C GLN A 662 2.14 -2.17 0.14
N ASN A 663 2.31 -2.64 1.38
CA ASN A 663 3.44 -3.47 1.79
C ASN A 663 3.35 -4.95 1.37
N VAL A 664 2.30 -5.34 0.63
CA VAL A 664 2.10 -6.75 0.26
C VAL A 664 2.78 -7.11 -1.06
N ALA A 665 3.32 -8.31 -1.11
CA ALA A 665 3.91 -8.97 -2.28
C ALA A 665 4.75 -8.02 -3.16
N TYR A 666 4.24 -7.61 -4.33
CA TYR A 666 5.01 -6.79 -5.27
C TYR A 666 4.83 -5.28 -5.09
N ASN A 667 4.20 -4.80 -4.06
CA ASN A 667 3.88 -3.39 -3.81
C ASN A 667 3.30 -2.69 -5.05
N GLN A 668 2.17 -2.05 -4.91
CA GLN A 668 1.51 -1.27 -5.96
C GLN A 668 1.21 0.13 -5.43
N PRO A 669 1.15 1.17 -6.28
CA PRO A 669 0.74 2.48 -5.83
C PRO A 669 -0.73 2.47 -5.40
N PRO A 670 -1.11 3.26 -4.38
CA PRO A 670 -2.51 3.50 -4.06
C PRO A 670 -3.19 4.29 -5.18
N HIS A 671 -4.50 4.14 -5.36
CA HIS A 671 -5.32 4.94 -6.24
C HIS A 671 -6.50 5.55 -5.47
N LEU A 672 -7.02 6.67 -5.98
CA LEU A 672 -8.26 7.26 -5.45
C LEU A 672 -9.49 6.50 -5.95
N GLY A 673 -10.54 6.48 -5.13
CA GLY A 673 -11.87 6.04 -5.53
C GLY A 673 -12.63 7.03 -6.41
N VAL A 674 -11.98 8.13 -6.78
CA VAL A 674 -12.53 9.22 -7.60
C VAL A 674 -11.51 9.70 -8.63
N ASN A 675 -11.99 10.32 -9.69
CA ASN A 675 -11.14 10.96 -10.70
C ASN A 675 -10.76 12.37 -10.26
N LEU A 676 -9.54 12.58 -9.77
CA LEU A 676 -9.09 13.85 -9.20
C LEU A 676 -9.21 15.04 -10.15
N PRO A 677 -8.83 14.98 -11.45
CA PRO A 677 -9.05 16.07 -12.38
C PRO A 677 -10.51 16.50 -12.52
N LYS A 678 -11.44 15.54 -12.47
CA LYS A 678 -12.89 15.80 -12.55
C LYS A 678 -13.40 16.46 -11.27
N GLU A 679 -12.99 15.98 -10.11
CA GLU A 679 -13.30 16.55 -8.80
C GLU A 679 -12.83 18.00 -8.66
N ILE A 680 -11.58 18.29 -9.01
CA ILE A 680 -10.99 19.64 -8.96
C ILE A 680 -11.70 20.60 -9.93
N LYS A 681 -12.06 20.15 -11.14
CA LYS A 681 -12.81 20.97 -12.10
C LYS A 681 -14.22 21.30 -11.59
N SER A 682 -14.89 20.30 -10.98
CA SER A 682 -16.25 20.50 -10.43
C SER A 682 -16.25 21.47 -9.25
N SER A 683 -15.25 21.40 -8.37
CA SER A 683 -15.12 22.30 -7.22
C SER A 683 -14.86 23.76 -7.62
N ARG A 684 -14.20 24.00 -8.75
CA ARG A 684 -14.00 25.36 -9.31
C ARG A 684 -15.27 25.94 -9.92
N SER A 685 -16.10 25.12 -10.57
CA SER A 685 -17.36 25.59 -11.17
C SER A 685 -18.45 25.90 -10.14
N ALA A 686 -18.36 25.37 -8.93
CA ALA A 686 -19.29 25.66 -7.83
C ALA A 686 -18.99 27.00 -7.10
N ASN A 687 -17.84 27.61 -7.38
CA ASN A 687 -17.40 28.86 -6.75
C ASN A 687 -17.50 30.11 -7.67
N TYR A 688 -18.27 30.03 -8.79
CA TYR A 688 -18.59 31.15 -9.68
C TYR A 688 -20.10 31.41 -9.73
#